data_b34a4dd842cb47aa2860c310c317c404
#
_entry.id   b34a4dd842cb47aa2860c310c317c404
#
_cell.length_a   1.000
_cell.length_b   1.000
_cell.length_c   1.000
_cell.angle_alpha   90.00
_cell.angle_beta   90.00
_cell.angle_gamma   90.00
#
_symmetry.space_group_name_H-M   'P 1'
#
loop_
_entity.id
_entity.type
_entity.pdbx_description
1 polymer ?
#
loop_
_entity_poly.entity_id
_entity_poly.type
_entity_poly.pdbx_seq_one_letter_code
_entity_poly.pdbx_strand_id
1 'polypeptide(L)'
;MRVMSVVLSTWVCLLGLSVEGAQEPADPSVLTLERIFSQGDFHADGFGPARWLKDGSGYTTLEPSAEGPGRDLVKYDPASGRRDVLIAAARLKPTPNDQPLGIDDYSWSDAGDALLLFTNTRRVWRLNTRGDYWVFHRPTGKLQKIGGDVPEASLLFAKFSPDGGRVAYVRDNNLYVQNLADGTITSLTTDGSANRINGTFDWVYEEEFFLRDGYRWSPDGKSIAYWQIDTTGMSDYVLVNTTDQLYPKLTTIRYPKVGQTNPSCRVGVVPASGGPTRWMEVPGDPRNNYIARMEWAASSTELVLQHLNRLQNRDEVMLADVQTGQTRTVLDEREATWVEVVDDLTWVDDGKRFTWISERDGWRHLYLVPREGGEPRLVTPGDYDVIDLVRADVTTNQVDFIASPDDPKARYLFRGSLDGSTPARRLTPADERGTHSYQVSPDGRWAIHTYSNIEKPPVIDLVSLPDHKVVRTFVDNANLKARINQLKGKPPEFFRVKIEDGTELDGWVVKPPDFEPSKSYPLLVHVYGEPAGQTVLDRWGGTNELWHRFLAQHGIVVASVDNRGTPSPRGRAWRKSIYGQIGILASKDQAEAVRGLEKRWSFIDPKRVGVWGWSGGGSMSLNAIFRYPDLYQTAVAVAFISDQKLYDTIYQERYMGLPDGNPIGYRDGSPITFAAGLKGNLLLIHGTGDDNCHYQSCERLIDRLVALNKPFSMLAYPNRTHSISEGKNTSRHLYESMTRFLLQNLKP
;
A
#
# COMPACT_ATOMS: atom_id res chain seq x y z
N MET A 1 36.48 24.81 81.81
CA MET A 1 35.41 25.67 82.33
C MET A 1 34.42 25.97 81.27
N ARG A 2 33.20 25.76 81.53
CA ARG A 2 31.92 25.90 80.81
C ARG A 2 31.49 24.60 80.11
N VAL A 3 30.58 23.96 80.80
CA VAL A 3 29.68 22.86 80.44
C VAL A 3 28.68 23.39 79.43
N MET A 4 28.44 22.66 78.35
CA MET A 4 27.34 22.91 77.45
C MET A 4 26.52 21.63 77.32
N SER A 5 25.31 21.67 77.85
CA SER A 5 24.34 20.61 77.84
C SER A 5 23.79 20.37 76.46
N VAL A 6 23.82 19.14 76.04
CA VAL A 6 23.17 18.67 74.76
C VAL A 6 21.78 18.19 75.11
N VAL A 7 20.77 18.87 74.57
CA VAL A 7 19.38 18.43 74.63
C VAL A 7 19.13 17.50 73.43
N LEU A 8 18.84 16.22 73.72
CA LEU A 8 18.42 15.25 72.73
C LEU A 8 16.93 15.45 72.40
N SER A 9 16.62 15.95 71.21
CA SER A 9 15.25 15.98 70.70
C SER A 9 15.00 14.72 69.88
N THR A 10 14.17 13.82 70.42
CA THR A 10 13.67 12.62 69.71
C THR A 10 12.61 13.03 68.70
N TRP A 11 12.97 12.95 67.42
CA TRP A 11 12.00 13.02 66.33
C TRP A 11 11.40 11.66 66.08
N VAL A 12 10.08 11.51 66.35
CA VAL A 12 9.29 10.37 65.93
C VAL A 12 8.94 10.55 64.45
N CYS A 13 9.59 9.80 63.56
CA CYS A 13 9.18 9.67 62.19
C CYS A 13 7.92 8.83 62.12
N LEU A 14 6.76 9.44 61.94
CA LEU A 14 5.58 8.79 61.41
C LEU A 14 5.81 8.42 59.94
N LEU A 15 6.12 7.15 59.68
CA LEU A 15 6.05 6.55 58.35
C LEU A 15 4.58 6.50 57.96
N GLY A 16 4.13 7.49 57.20
CA GLY A 16 2.89 7.42 56.43
C GLY A 16 3.03 6.35 55.35
N LEU A 17 2.49 5.17 55.58
CA LEU A 17 2.20 4.20 54.52
C LEU A 17 1.17 4.85 53.59
N SER A 18 1.66 5.42 52.45
CA SER A 18 0.81 5.67 51.30
C SER A 18 0.35 4.30 50.81
N VAL A 19 -0.90 3.94 51.11
CA VAL A 19 -1.60 2.90 50.37
C VAL A 19 -1.70 3.39 48.96
N GLU A 20 -0.82 2.90 48.04
CA GLU A 20 -1.10 2.95 46.64
C GLU A 20 -2.43 2.25 46.45
N GLY A 21 -3.47 3.03 46.18
CA GLY A 21 -4.77 2.49 45.84
C GLY A 21 -4.60 1.54 44.67
N ALA A 22 -4.92 0.28 44.88
CA ALA A 22 -5.02 -0.69 43.81
C ALA A 22 -5.92 -0.05 42.73
N GLN A 23 -5.36 0.28 41.59
CA GLN A 23 -6.10 0.78 40.46
C GLN A 23 -7.13 -0.30 40.11
N GLU A 24 -8.42 0.01 40.22
CA GLU A 24 -9.47 -0.94 39.81
C GLU A 24 -9.13 -1.46 38.41
N PRO A 25 -9.27 -2.77 38.15
CA PRO A 25 -9.00 -3.33 36.86
C PRO A 25 -9.83 -2.57 35.81
N ALA A 26 -9.17 -1.99 34.83
CA ALA A 26 -9.82 -1.19 33.81
C ALA A 26 -10.94 -2.00 33.13
N ASP A 27 -12.14 -1.44 33.01
CA ASP A 27 -13.29 -2.08 32.36
C ASP A 27 -12.92 -2.54 30.94
N PRO A 28 -12.85 -3.85 30.66
CA PRO A 28 -12.40 -4.36 29.36
C PRO A 28 -13.33 -3.96 28.21
N SER A 29 -14.53 -3.51 28.49
CA SER A 29 -15.52 -3.06 27.50
C SER A 29 -15.28 -1.63 27.02
N VAL A 30 -14.41 -0.87 27.71
CA VAL A 30 -14.09 0.51 27.38
C VAL A 30 -12.79 0.58 26.58
N LEU A 31 -12.83 1.24 25.42
CA LEU A 31 -11.63 1.57 24.65
C LEU A 31 -10.89 2.75 25.29
N THR A 32 -9.58 2.67 25.28
CA THR A 32 -8.69 3.80 25.59
C THR A 32 -7.66 3.95 24.49
N LEU A 33 -7.16 5.16 24.27
CA LEU A 33 -6.10 5.39 23.28
C LEU A 33 -4.81 4.61 23.60
N GLU A 34 -4.57 4.36 24.90
CA GLU A 34 -3.46 3.53 25.33
C GLU A 34 -3.62 2.07 24.89
N ARG A 35 -4.79 1.47 25.06
CA ARG A 35 -5.10 0.10 24.63
C ARG A 35 -4.99 -0.04 23.10
N ILE A 36 -5.42 0.98 22.36
CA ILE A 36 -5.40 0.96 20.88
C ILE A 36 -3.97 1.11 20.36
N PHE A 37 -3.16 2.05 20.90
CA PHE A 37 -1.91 2.49 20.29
C PHE A 37 -0.64 2.06 21.02
N SER A 38 -0.71 1.62 22.28
CA SER A 38 0.49 1.38 23.10
C SER A 38 0.59 -0.02 23.69
N GLN A 39 -0.51 -0.61 24.12
CA GLN A 39 -0.50 -1.90 24.82
C GLN A 39 -0.52 -3.12 23.89
N GLY A 40 -0.80 -2.92 22.58
CA GLY A 40 -0.89 -4.03 21.63
C GLY A 40 -2.12 -4.93 21.81
N ASP A 41 -3.12 -4.49 22.62
CA ASP A 41 -4.33 -5.26 22.93
C ASP A 41 -5.08 -5.74 21.69
N PHE A 42 -5.05 -4.95 20.62
CA PHE A 42 -5.79 -5.18 19.39
C PHE A 42 -4.89 -5.49 18.20
N HIS A 43 -3.69 -6.03 18.47
CA HIS A 43 -2.82 -6.52 17.40
C HIS A 43 -3.45 -7.77 16.77
N ALA A 44 -3.50 -7.77 15.43
CA ALA A 44 -3.89 -8.96 14.67
C ALA A 44 -2.63 -9.76 14.32
N ASP A 45 -2.62 -11.03 14.68
CA ASP A 45 -1.56 -11.94 14.28
C ASP A 45 -1.64 -12.21 12.77
N GLY A 46 -0.48 -12.42 12.15
CA GLY A 46 -0.33 -12.76 10.74
C GLY A 46 0.32 -14.12 10.53
N PHE A 47 0.37 -14.58 9.29
CA PHE A 47 1.06 -15.79 8.88
C PHE A 47 2.07 -15.51 7.77
N GLY A 48 3.28 -16.08 7.89
CA GLY A 48 4.29 -15.94 6.84
C GLY A 48 5.65 -15.43 7.32
N PRO A 49 6.56 -15.13 6.35
CA PRO A 49 6.36 -15.28 4.91
C PRO A 49 6.16 -16.74 4.51
N ALA A 50 5.24 -17.00 3.58
CA ALA A 50 4.99 -18.34 3.05
C ALA A 50 5.23 -18.37 1.54
N ARG A 51 5.78 -19.48 1.03
CA ARG A 51 6.10 -19.65 -0.39
C ARG A 51 5.67 -21.04 -0.84
N TRP A 52 4.82 -21.11 -1.86
CA TRP A 52 4.55 -22.35 -2.54
C TRP A 52 5.79 -22.88 -3.28
N LEU A 53 6.04 -24.16 -3.21
CA LEU A 53 7.05 -24.78 -4.03
C LEU A 53 6.54 -24.90 -5.47
N LYS A 54 7.41 -24.71 -6.46
CA LYS A 54 7.04 -24.69 -7.89
C LYS A 54 6.39 -26.01 -8.36
N ASP A 55 6.79 -27.13 -7.77
CA ASP A 55 6.25 -28.46 -8.05
C ASP A 55 4.87 -28.74 -7.42
N GLY A 56 4.33 -27.79 -6.67
CA GLY A 56 3.06 -27.93 -5.96
C GLY A 56 3.09 -28.90 -4.77
N SER A 57 4.27 -29.45 -4.42
CA SER A 57 4.42 -30.48 -3.36
C SER A 57 4.24 -29.96 -1.94
N GLY A 58 4.04 -28.65 -1.78
CA GLY A 58 3.82 -28.02 -0.49
C GLY A 58 4.18 -26.53 -0.48
N TYR A 59 4.08 -25.95 0.69
CA TYR A 59 4.55 -24.59 0.95
C TYR A 59 5.60 -24.58 2.03
N THR A 60 6.44 -23.55 2.01
CA THR A 60 7.47 -23.31 3.03
C THR A 60 7.17 -22.05 3.80
N THR A 61 7.58 -21.99 5.06
CA THR A 61 7.49 -20.81 5.92
C THR A 61 8.59 -20.81 6.96
N LEU A 62 8.73 -19.70 7.67
CA LEU A 62 9.70 -19.53 8.76
C LEU A 62 8.97 -19.66 10.11
N GLU A 63 9.45 -20.52 10.99
CA GLU A 63 8.91 -20.71 12.33
C GLU A 63 9.99 -20.57 13.39
N PRO A 64 9.67 -20.14 14.63
CA PRO A 64 10.63 -20.17 15.72
C PRO A 64 11.23 -21.57 15.87
N SER A 65 12.57 -21.67 16.01
CA SER A 65 13.22 -22.95 16.19
C SER A 65 12.93 -23.54 17.57
N ALA A 66 12.61 -24.82 17.62
CA ALA A 66 12.45 -25.54 18.89
C ALA A 66 13.80 -25.86 19.57
N GLU A 67 14.92 -25.81 18.82
CA GLU A 67 16.24 -26.21 19.28
C GLU A 67 17.10 -25.04 19.77
N GLY A 68 16.62 -23.79 19.66
CA GLY A 68 17.36 -22.61 20.08
C GLY A 68 16.91 -21.32 19.43
N PRO A 69 17.72 -20.27 19.45
CA PRO A 69 17.38 -19.00 18.86
C PRO A 69 17.30 -19.08 17.31
N GLY A 70 16.50 -18.16 16.72
CA GLY A 70 16.31 -18.06 15.28
C GLY A 70 15.05 -18.74 14.78
N ARG A 71 14.94 -18.85 13.46
CA ARG A 71 13.75 -19.42 12.79
C ARG A 71 14.19 -20.55 11.86
N ASP A 72 13.50 -21.68 11.97
CA ASP A 72 13.65 -22.81 11.05
C ASP A 72 12.87 -22.54 9.77
N LEU A 73 13.42 -22.93 8.63
CA LEU A 73 12.65 -23.03 7.40
C LEU A 73 11.97 -24.39 7.36
N VAL A 74 10.66 -24.39 7.37
CA VAL A 74 9.83 -25.61 7.40
C VAL A 74 9.02 -25.75 6.12
N LYS A 75 8.76 -27.00 5.72
CA LYS A 75 7.84 -27.37 4.64
C LYS A 75 6.61 -28.03 5.23
N TYR A 76 5.46 -27.69 4.68
CA TYR A 76 4.22 -28.41 4.94
C TYR A 76 3.67 -29.05 3.68
N ASP A 77 3.25 -30.30 3.83
CA ASP A 77 2.39 -30.96 2.86
C ASP A 77 0.96 -30.47 3.08
N PRO A 78 0.29 -29.88 2.06
CA PRO A 78 -1.01 -29.26 2.25
C PRO A 78 -2.13 -30.27 2.53
N ALA A 79 -2.03 -31.52 2.01
CA ALA A 79 -3.06 -32.52 2.16
C ALA A 79 -3.01 -33.22 3.52
N SER A 80 -1.82 -33.61 3.97
CA SER A 80 -1.63 -34.36 5.22
C SER A 80 -1.30 -33.50 6.42
N GLY A 81 -0.85 -32.24 6.19
CA GLY A 81 -0.33 -31.36 7.25
C GLY A 81 1.04 -31.79 7.77
N ARG A 82 1.72 -32.76 7.12
CA ARG A 82 3.06 -33.21 7.55
C ARG A 82 4.04 -32.05 7.50
N ARG A 83 4.74 -31.82 8.63
CA ARG A 83 5.74 -30.80 8.83
C ARG A 83 7.15 -31.40 8.73
N ASP A 84 7.97 -30.87 7.86
CA ASP A 84 9.37 -31.25 7.72
C ASP A 84 10.27 -30.02 7.91
N VAL A 85 11.27 -30.08 8.80
CA VAL A 85 12.29 -29.02 8.92
C VAL A 85 13.27 -29.19 7.75
N LEU A 86 13.23 -28.26 6.80
CA LEU A 86 14.14 -28.27 5.65
C LEU A 86 15.52 -27.72 6.00
N ILE A 87 15.54 -26.64 6.79
CA ILE A 87 16.78 -25.97 7.21
C ILE A 87 16.57 -25.50 8.66
N ALA A 88 17.31 -26.09 9.59
CA ALA A 88 17.32 -25.67 10.98
C ALA A 88 18.05 -24.31 11.13
N ALA A 89 17.57 -23.44 12.00
CA ALA A 89 18.16 -22.13 12.30
C ALA A 89 19.66 -22.23 12.65
N ALA A 90 20.06 -23.27 13.36
CA ALA A 90 21.45 -23.53 13.74
C ALA A 90 22.43 -23.65 12.55
N ARG A 91 21.91 -23.96 11.34
CA ARG A 91 22.69 -24.04 10.09
C ARG A 91 22.84 -22.68 9.39
N LEU A 92 22.08 -21.67 9.81
CA LEU A 92 22.03 -20.33 9.21
C LEU A 92 22.87 -19.34 10.02
N LYS A 93 24.06 -19.74 10.42
CA LYS A 93 25.03 -18.93 11.16
C LYS A 93 26.18 -18.53 10.25
N PRO A 94 26.55 -17.25 10.16
CA PRO A 94 27.72 -16.79 9.41
C PRO A 94 29.02 -17.48 9.84
N THR A 95 29.22 -17.62 11.16
CA THR A 95 30.29 -18.44 11.78
C THR A 95 29.70 -19.33 12.88
N PRO A 96 30.39 -20.40 13.30
CA PRO A 96 29.87 -21.29 14.35
C PRO A 96 29.52 -20.60 15.67
N ASN A 97 30.15 -19.46 15.97
CA ASN A 97 29.95 -18.71 17.20
C ASN A 97 28.89 -17.64 17.11
N ASP A 98 28.38 -17.35 15.90
CA ASP A 98 27.37 -16.34 15.70
C ASP A 98 25.97 -16.83 16.08
N GLN A 99 25.05 -15.89 16.25
CA GLN A 99 23.64 -16.19 16.29
C GLN A 99 23.12 -16.51 14.88
N PRO A 100 22.07 -17.30 14.74
CA PRO A 100 21.41 -17.49 13.45
C PRO A 100 20.97 -16.16 12.85
N LEU A 101 21.01 -16.06 11.53
CA LEU A 101 20.57 -14.87 10.80
C LEU A 101 19.12 -14.51 11.13
N GLY A 102 18.87 -13.22 11.40
CA GLY A 102 17.53 -12.65 11.45
C GLY A 102 17.00 -12.52 10.03
N ILE A 103 16.06 -13.39 9.64
CA ILE A 103 15.53 -13.47 8.28
C ILE A 103 14.26 -12.66 8.19
N ASP A 104 14.27 -11.64 7.33
CA ASP A 104 13.09 -10.82 7.03
C ASP A 104 12.26 -11.44 5.88
N ASP A 105 12.94 -11.93 4.82
CA ASP A 105 12.31 -12.63 3.70
C ASP A 105 13.29 -13.65 3.05
N TYR A 106 12.76 -14.52 2.17
CA TYR A 106 13.54 -15.52 1.46
C TYR A 106 12.94 -15.87 0.10
N SER A 107 13.79 -16.40 -0.80
CA SER A 107 13.35 -16.99 -2.07
C SER A 107 14.13 -18.25 -2.41
N TRP A 108 13.49 -19.17 -3.15
CA TRP A 108 14.11 -20.40 -3.64
C TRP A 108 14.78 -20.22 -4.99
N SER A 109 15.88 -20.93 -5.23
CA SER A 109 16.33 -21.22 -6.59
C SER A 109 15.27 -22.03 -7.33
N ASP A 110 15.24 -21.98 -8.66
CA ASP A 110 14.28 -22.73 -9.47
C ASP A 110 14.35 -24.24 -9.26
N ALA A 111 15.54 -24.76 -9.01
CA ALA A 111 15.76 -26.17 -8.67
C ALA A 111 15.36 -26.52 -7.20
N GLY A 112 15.12 -25.56 -6.35
CA GLY A 112 14.81 -25.77 -4.93
C GLY A 112 15.98 -26.25 -4.08
N ASP A 113 17.20 -26.18 -4.59
CA ASP A 113 18.43 -26.63 -3.94
C ASP A 113 19.19 -25.52 -3.20
N ALA A 114 18.85 -24.26 -3.46
CA ALA A 114 19.41 -23.11 -2.79
C ALA A 114 18.33 -22.12 -2.31
N LEU A 115 18.65 -21.42 -1.22
CA LEU A 115 17.80 -20.42 -0.60
C LEU A 115 18.55 -19.09 -0.54
N LEU A 116 17.94 -18.04 -1.07
CA LEU A 116 18.38 -16.65 -0.93
C LEU A 116 17.65 -16.02 0.25
N LEU A 117 18.42 -15.55 1.24
CA LEU A 117 17.93 -14.98 2.49
C LEU A 117 18.12 -13.46 2.46
N PHE A 118 17.11 -12.70 2.82
CA PHE A 118 17.13 -11.25 2.97
C PHE A 118 17.14 -10.90 4.46
N THR A 119 18.12 -10.12 4.89
CA THR A 119 18.45 -9.89 6.30
C THR A 119 18.90 -8.44 6.51
N ASN A 120 18.97 -7.98 7.78
CA ASN A 120 19.49 -6.66 8.15
C ASN A 120 18.90 -5.53 7.28
N THR A 121 17.58 -5.55 7.12
CA THR A 121 16.90 -4.70 6.16
C THR A 121 16.84 -3.23 6.60
N ARG A 122 16.84 -2.33 5.62
CA ARG A 122 16.73 -0.89 5.81
C ARG A 122 15.63 -0.33 4.92
N ARG A 123 14.90 0.64 5.47
CA ARG A 123 13.84 1.34 4.75
C ARG A 123 14.43 2.22 3.64
N VAL A 124 13.80 2.14 2.46
CA VAL A 124 13.95 3.08 1.33
C VAL A 124 12.54 3.58 1.04
N TRP A 125 12.30 4.86 1.17
CA TRP A 125 10.96 5.48 1.05
C TRP A 125 9.88 4.75 1.90
N ARG A 126 9.13 3.82 1.33
CA ARG A 126 7.98 3.13 1.97
C ARG A 126 8.33 1.79 2.59
N LEU A 127 9.22 1.02 1.98
CA LEU A 127 9.49 -0.38 2.34
C LEU A 127 10.96 -0.61 2.67
N ASN A 128 11.23 -1.71 3.38
CA ASN A 128 12.57 -2.21 3.61
C ASN A 128 13.02 -2.98 2.37
N THR A 129 13.65 -2.30 1.41
CA THR A 129 14.10 -2.88 0.13
C THR A 129 15.62 -3.02 0.03
N ARG A 130 16.35 -2.45 0.98
CA ARG A 130 17.81 -2.54 1.07
C ARG A 130 18.22 -3.38 2.27
N GLY A 131 19.23 -4.24 2.12
CA GLY A 131 19.69 -5.10 3.19
C GLY A 131 20.92 -5.92 2.82
N ASP A 132 21.19 -6.94 3.62
CA ASP A 132 22.20 -7.96 3.36
C ASP A 132 21.51 -9.20 2.77
N TYR A 133 22.24 -9.88 1.89
CA TYR A 133 21.76 -11.12 1.27
C TYR A 133 22.74 -12.26 1.49
N TRP A 134 22.17 -13.46 1.71
CA TRP A 134 22.94 -14.69 1.90
C TRP A 134 22.34 -15.81 1.05
N VAL A 135 23.17 -16.66 0.51
CA VAL A 135 22.76 -17.91 -0.16
C VAL A 135 23.10 -19.09 0.72
N PHE A 136 22.10 -19.91 1.01
CA PHE A 136 22.28 -21.20 1.65
C PHE A 136 22.08 -22.33 0.62
N HIS A 137 23.14 -23.09 0.32
CA HIS A 137 23.10 -24.23 -0.59
C HIS A 137 22.81 -25.50 0.20
N ARG A 138 21.63 -26.06 0.04
CA ARG A 138 21.12 -27.22 0.83
C ARG A 138 21.99 -28.46 0.74
N PRO A 139 22.41 -28.94 -0.49
CA PRO A 139 23.23 -30.16 -0.62
C PRO A 139 24.54 -30.10 0.13
N THR A 140 25.22 -28.96 0.15
CA THR A 140 26.52 -28.81 0.81
C THR A 140 26.45 -28.21 2.20
N GLY A 141 25.35 -27.55 2.55
CA GLY A 141 25.19 -26.77 3.79
C GLY A 141 26.03 -25.50 3.83
N LYS A 142 26.60 -25.06 2.69
CA LYS A 142 27.37 -23.82 2.60
C LYS A 142 26.45 -22.62 2.70
N LEU A 143 26.77 -21.69 3.61
CA LEU A 143 26.16 -20.35 3.71
C LEU A 143 27.17 -19.33 3.17
N GLN A 144 26.74 -18.47 2.23
CA GLN A 144 27.63 -17.53 1.54
C GLN A 144 26.98 -16.15 1.51
N LYS A 145 27.69 -15.11 1.98
CA LYS A 145 27.28 -13.71 1.85
C LYS A 145 27.38 -13.25 0.40
N ILE A 146 26.40 -12.50 -0.07
CA ILE A 146 26.38 -11.89 -1.40
C ILE A 146 26.97 -10.48 -1.32
N GLY A 147 27.67 -10.06 -2.38
CA GLY A 147 28.26 -8.73 -2.50
C GLY A 147 29.72 -8.64 -2.03
N GLY A 148 30.28 -9.69 -1.40
CA GLY A 148 31.67 -9.65 -0.84
C GLY A 148 31.78 -8.68 0.34
N ASP A 149 32.88 -7.90 0.39
CA ASP A 149 33.21 -6.96 1.46
C ASP A 149 32.54 -5.59 1.24
N VAL A 150 31.22 -5.58 1.05
CA VAL A 150 30.44 -4.34 0.92
C VAL A 150 29.91 -3.89 2.29
N PRO A 151 29.57 -2.58 2.44
CA PRO A 151 28.92 -2.09 3.65
C PRO A 151 27.65 -2.87 3.95
N GLU A 152 27.35 -3.02 5.23
CA GLU A 152 26.08 -3.65 5.67
C GLU A 152 24.87 -2.92 5.12
N ALA A 153 23.83 -3.71 4.83
CA ALA A 153 22.55 -3.24 4.32
C ALA A 153 22.67 -2.32 3.08
N SER A 154 23.58 -2.69 2.14
CA SER A 154 23.84 -1.88 0.93
C SER A 154 23.28 -2.47 -0.36
N LEU A 155 22.79 -3.71 -0.37
CA LEU A 155 22.26 -4.39 -1.55
C LEU A 155 20.75 -4.25 -1.66
N LEU A 156 20.25 -4.24 -2.92
CA LEU A 156 18.83 -4.24 -3.23
C LEU A 156 18.50 -5.36 -4.22
N PHE A 157 17.36 -5.98 -4.04
CA PHE A 157 16.67 -6.85 -5.01
C PHE A 157 17.53 -8.03 -5.52
N ALA A 158 18.32 -8.66 -4.66
CA ALA A 158 19.09 -9.83 -5.07
C ALA A 158 18.16 -10.95 -5.58
N LYS A 159 18.54 -11.58 -6.71
CA LYS A 159 17.78 -12.66 -7.36
C LYS A 159 18.71 -13.70 -7.97
N PHE A 160 18.34 -14.97 -7.82
CA PHE A 160 19.00 -16.06 -8.55
C PHE A 160 18.85 -15.90 -10.06
N SER A 161 19.87 -16.32 -10.81
CA SER A 161 19.70 -16.70 -12.21
C SER A 161 18.80 -17.94 -12.33
N PRO A 162 18.14 -18.18 -13.47
CA PRO A 162 17.28 -19.37 -13.65
C PRO A 162 17.99 -20.70 -13.43
N ASP A 163 19.30 -20.77 -13.74
CA ASP A 163 20.14 -21.96 -13.48
C ASP A 163 20.60 -22.10 -12.01
N GLY A 164 20.28 -21.12 -11.15
CA GLY A 164 20.67 -21.10 -9.74
C GLY A 164 22.17 -20.88 -9.48
N GLY A 165 23.00 -20.75 -10.51
CA GLY A 165 24.46 -20.66 -10.38
C GLY A 165 24.98 -19.25 -10.05
N ARG A 166 24.16 -18.23 -10.22
CA ARG A 166 24.54 -16.83 -10.03
C ARG A 166 23.44 -16.07 -9.27
N VAL A 167 23.84 -14.92 -8.69
CA VAL A 167 22.91 -13.95 -8.07
C VAL A 167 23.19 -12.58 -8.64
N ALA A 168 22.17 -11.92 -9.20
CA ALA A 168 22.23 -10.51 -9.56
C ALA A 168 21.70 -9.65 -8.42
N TYR A 169 22.18 -8.42 -8.30
CA TYR A 169 21.73 -7.44 -7.31
C TYR A 169 22.04 -6.01 -7.77
N VAL A 170 21.41 -5.04 -7.13
CA VAL A 170 21.71 -3.61 -7.31
C VAL A 170 22.50 -3.09 -6.11
N ARG A 171 23.50 -2.28 -6.35
CA ARG A 171 24.25 -1.51 -5.36
C ARG A 171 24.72 -0.19 -5.97
N ASP A 172 24.59 0.91 -5.24
CA ASP A 172 25.04 2.24 -5.65
C ASP A 172 24.56 2.59 -7.08
N ASN A 173 23.26 2.31 -7.35
CA ASN A 173 22.62 2.52 -8.65
C ASN A 173 23.28 1.79 -9.85
N ASN A 174 23.96 0.69 -9.58
CA ASN A 174 24.56 -0.19 -10.59
C ASN A 174 24.16 -1.64 -10.39
N LEU A 175 24.11 -2.38 -11.50
CA LEU A 175 23.83 -3.81 -11.54
C LEU A 175 25.11 -4.64 -11.44
N TYR A 176 25.04 -5.70 -10.67
CA TYR A 176 26.11 -6.67 -10.46
C TYR A 176 25.59 -8.10 -10.57
N VAL A 177 26.46 -9.00 -10.97
CA VAL A 177 26.22 -10.47 -10.93
C VAL A 177 27.36 -11.12 -10.19
N GLN A 178 27.04 -11.96 -9.20
CA GLN A 178 28.00 -12.80 -8.49
C GLN A 178 27.83 -14.27 -8.89
N ASN A 179 28.92 -14.91 -9.27
CA ASN A 179 29.00 -16.35 -9.47
C ASN A 179 29.11 -17.05 -8.10
N LEU A 180 28.26 -18.01 -7.83
CA LEU A 180 28.20 -18.69 -6.53
C LEU A 180 29.30 -19.78 -6.35
N ALA A 181 29.85 -20.30 -7.45
CA ALA A 181 30.86 -21.34 -7.39
C ALA A 181 32.21 -20.77 -6.93
N ASP A 182 32.65 -19.65 -7.51
CA ASP A 182 33.97 -19.05 -7.25
C ASP A 182 33.93 -17.69 -6.54
N GLY A 183 32.74 -17.12 -6.37
CA GLY A 183 32.51 -15.82 -5.72
C GLY A 183 32.86 -14.62 -6.61
N THR A 184 33.19 -14.79 -7.87
CA THR A 184 33.54 -13.71 -8.79
C THR A 184 32.36 -12.77 -8.97
N ILE A 185 32.59 -11.45 -8.84
CA ILE A 185 31.57 -10.40 -9.03
C ILE A 185 31.86 -9.64 -10.31
N THR A 186 30.90 -9.60 -11.22
CA THR A 186 30.92 -8.85 -12.47
C THR A 186 30.04 -7.62 -12.35
N SER A 187 30.58 -6.43 -12.60
CA SER A 187 29.79 -5.20 -12.76
C SER A 187 29.17 -5.17 -14.15
N LEU A 188 27.86 -5.09 -14.25
CA LEU A 188 27.16 -5.02 -15.52
C LEU A 188 26.97 -3.59 -16.00
N THR A 189 26.81 -2.63 -15.06
CA THR A 189 26.75 -1.20 -15.33
C THR A 189 27.75 -0.47 -14.43
N THR A 190 28.27 0.69 -14.91
CA THR A 190 29.30 1.47 -14.20
C THR A 190 29.01 2.97 -14.20
N ASP A 191 27.88 3.37 -14.79
CA ASP A 191 27.49 4.76 -14.95
C ASP A 191 26.45 5.24 -13.90
N GLY A 192 26.16 4.40 -12.91
CA GLY A 192 25.30 4.71 -11.77
C GLY A 192 25.83 5.90 -10.97
N SER A 193 24.91 6.82 -10.64
CA SER A 193 25.21 8.06 -9.91
C SER A 193 23.96 8.53 -9.16
N ALA A 194 24.04 9.68 -8.49
CA ALA A 194 22.87 10.28 -7.85
C ALA A 194 21.75 10.63 -8.84
N ASN A 195 22.08 10.83 -10.13
CA ASN A 195 21.11 11.17 -11.16
C ASN A 195 20.82 10.03 -12.14
N ARG A 196 21.67 9.03 -12.21
CA ARG A 196 21.51 7.88 -13.12
C ARG A 196 21.38 6.59 -12.32
N ILE A 197 20.23 5.98 -12.45
CA ILE A 197 19.79 4.86 -11.62
C ILE A 197 19.59 3.65 -12.54
N ASN A 198 20.36 2.58 -12.32
CA ASN A 198 20.26 1.33 -13.08
C ASN A 198 19.66 0.24 -12.20
N GLY A 199 18.62 -0.45 -12.67
CA GLY A 199 18.06 -1.63 -12.02
C GLY A 199 17.23 -1.37 -10.76
N THR A 200 16.97 -0.11 -10.45
CA THR A 200 15.99 0.36 -9.46
C THR A 200 15.41 1.69 -9.91
N PHE A 201 14.65 2.39 -9.06
CA PHE A 201 13.88 3.54 -9.48
C PHE A 201 14.13 4.77 -8.61
N ASP A 202 13.72 5.94 -9.12
CA ASP A 202 13.61 7.16 -8.38
C ASP A 202 12.30 7.20 -7.56
N TRP A 203 12.12 8.27 -6.81
CA TRP A 203 10.98 8.41 -5.90
C TRP A 203 9.63 8.28 -6.63
N VAL A 204 9.45 8.96 -7.77
CA VAL A 204 8.13 9.06 -8.42
C VAL A 204 7.68 7.75 -9.08
N TYR A 205 8.61 6.99 -9.67
CA TYR A 205 8.30 5.65 -10.20
C TYR A 205 8.02 4.66 -9.08
N GLU A 206 8.77 4.75 -7.96
CA GLU A 206 8.52 3.88 -6.81
C GLU A 206 7.15 4.17 -6.17
N GLU A 207 6.77 5.43 -6.01
CA GLU A 207 5.52 5.81 -5.36
C GLU A 207 4.31 5.54 -6.26
N GLU A 208 4.33 5.95 -7.53
CA GLU A 208 3.14 6.03 -8.36
C GLU A 208 2.91 4.85 -9.30
N PHE A 209 3.99 4.15 -9.68
CA PHE A 209 3.89 2.89 -10.42
C PHE A 209 4.19 1.67 -9.56
N PHE A 210 4.51 1.84 -8.27
CA PHE A 210 4.90 0.78 -7.32
C PHE A 210 6.12 -0.03 -7.78
N LEU A 211 6.95 0.57 -8.62
CA LEU A 211 8.16 -0.03 -9.19
C LEU A 211 9.35 0.17 -8.24
N ARG A 212 9.97 -0.91 -7.81
CA ARG A 212 11.15 -0.90 -6.93
C ARG A 212 12.28 -1.74 -7.51
N ASP A 213 11.94 -2.94 -7.93
CA ASP A 213 12.82 -3.94 -8.53
C ASP A 213 12.92 -3.71 -10.05
N GLY A 214 14.00 -3.10 -10.48
CA GLY A 214 14.16 -2.55 -11.82
C GLY A 214 14.95 -3.43 -12.78
N TYR A 215 15.01 -4.78 -12.60
CA TYR A 215 15.68 -5.65 -13.57
C TYR A 215 15.07 -7.06 -13.61
N ARG A 216 15.29 -7.77 -14.73
CA ARG A 216 14.77 -9.12 -14.99
C ARG A 216 15.81 -9.99 -15.63
N TRP A 217 16.06 -11.17 -15.08
CA TRP A 217 16.85 -12.20 -15.75
C TRP A 217 16.14 -12.73 -16.99
N SER A 218 16.86 -12.95 -18.09
CA SER A 218 16.33 -13.71 -19.23
C SER A 218 16.02 -15.15 -18.83
N PRO A 219 15.01 -15.80 -19.42
CA PRO A 219 14.69 -17.20 -19.12
C PRO A 219 15.85 -18.17 -19.27
N ASP A 220 16.79 -17.92 -20.20
CA ASP A 220 18.01 -18.71 -20.38
C ASP A 220 19.18 -18.29 -19.47
N GLY A 221 19.00 -17.30 -18.63
CA GLY A 221 19.98 -16.78 -17.70
C GLY A 221 21.19 -16.08 -18.32
N LYS A 222 21.20 -15.83 -19.64
CA LYS A 222 22.37 -15.24 -20.31
C LYS A 222 22.41 -13.72 -20.30
N SER A 223 21.26 -13.08 -20.06
CA SER A 223 21.12 -11.64 -20.10
C SER A 223 20.26 -11.12 -18.95
N ILE A 224 20.39 -9.82 -18.70
CA ILE A 224 19.53 -9.07 -17.78
C ILE A 224 18.95 -7.89 -18.53
N ALA A 225 17.61 -7.79 -18.52
CA ALA A 225 16.88 -6.59 -18.91
C ALA A 225 16.74 -5.66 -17.71
N TYR A 226 16.90 -4.35 -17.90
CA TYR A 226 16.81 -3.40 -16.80
C TYR A 226 16.32 -2.03 -17.24
N TRP A 227 15.65 -1.33 -16.31
CA TRP A 227 15.35 0.09 -16.45
C TRP A 227 16.58 0.93 -16.07
N GLN A 228 16.78 1.99 -16.84
CA GLN A 228 17.62 3.11 -16.44
C GLN A 228 16.78 4.37 -16.32
N ILE A 229 16.84 5.00 -15.15
CA ILE A 229 16.20 6.28 -14.86
C ILE A 229 17.29 7.37 -14.85
N ASP A 230 17.06 8.50 -15.54
CA ASP A 230 17.94 9.66 -15.49
C ASP A 230 17.18 10.90 -15.03
N THR A 231 17.48 11.36 -13.82
CA THR A 231 16.86 12.51 -13.15
C THR A 231 17.59 13.84 -13.44
N THR A 232 18.58 13.85 -14.33
CA THR A 232 19.29 15.07 -14.73
C THR A 232 18.30 16.11 -15.24
N GLY A 233 18.39 17.34 -14.73
CA GLY A 233 17.50 18.46 -15.11
C GLY A 233 16.16 18.51 -14.36
N MET A 234 15.87 17.53 -13.50
CA MET A 234 14.76 17.66 -12.54
C MET A 234 15.10 18.64 -11.43
N SER A 235 14.07 19.26 -10.87
CA SER A 235 14.22 20.14 -9.71
C SER A 235 14.43 19.36 -8.42
N ASP A 236 15.22 19.94 -7.53
CA ASP A 236 15.42 19.47 -6.16
C ASP A 236 14.28 19.89 -5.25
N TYR A 237 13.84 18.97 -4.40
CA TYR A 237 13.12 19.27 -3.18
C TYR A 237 14.00 18.92 -1.98
N VAL A 238 14.10 19.82 -0.99
CA VAL A 238 14.98 19.64 0.17
C VAL A 238 14.17 19.45 1.42
N LEU A 239 14.28 18.28 2.05
CA LEU A 239 13.80 18.02 3.40
C LEU A 239 14.84 18.48 4.43
N VAL A 240 14.38 19.19 5.46
CA VAL A 240 15.25 19.75 6.50
C VAL A 240 14.97 19.05 7.82
N ASN A 241 15.94 18.26 8.28
CA ASN A 241 15.89 17.63 9.60
C ASN A 241 16.65 18.49 10.61
N THR A 242 15.92 19.04 11.59
CA THR A 242 16.43 19.98 12.59
C THR A 242 16.55 19.39 13.99
N THR A 243 16.25 18.10 14.18
CA THR A 243 16.14 17.51 15.54
C THR A 243 17.22 16.50 15.89
N ASP A 244 17.86 15.87 14.90
CA ASP A 244 18.75 14.73 15.16
C ASP A 244 20.18 15.16 15.52
N GLN A 245 20.56 16.38 15.19
CA GLN A 245 21.90 16.91 15.43
C GLN A 245 21.87 18.44 15.60
N LEU A 246 23.02 19.02 16.03
CA LEU A 246 23.12 20.45 16.34
C LEU A 246 22.84 21.37 15.13
N TYR A 247 23.31 21.01 13.95
CA TYR A 247 23.03 21.72 12.70
C TYR A 247 22.04 20.92 11.84
N PRO A 248 21.19 21.59 11.05
CA PRO A 248 20.23 20.89 10.19
C PRO A 248 20.90 19.90 9.23
N LYS A 249 20.34 18.71 9.11
CA LYS A 249 20.69 17.77 8.04
C LYS A 249 19.74 17.99 6.87
N LEU A 250 20.30 18.14 5.67
CA LEU A 250 19.54 18.31 4.44
C LEU A 250 19.45 16.96 3.70
N THR A 251 18.26 16.60 3.25
CA THR A 251 18.03 15.45 2.37
C THR A 251 17.39 15.95 1.08
N THR A 252 18.09 15.78 -0.04
CA THR A 252 17.61 16.20 -1.36
C THR A 252 16.87 15.06 -2.03
N ILE A 253 15.68 15.36 -2.56
CA ILE A 253 14.85 14.44 -3.35
C ILE A 253 14.66 15.06 -4.73
N ARG A 254 14.82 14.25 -5.79
CA ARG A 254 14.39 14.59 -7.15
C ARG A 254 12.89 14.35 -7.24
N TYR A 255 12.10 15.41 -7.18
CA TYR A 255 10.64 15.32 -7.14
C TYR A 255 10.01 16.14 -8.27
N PRO A 256 9.41 15.49 -9.28
CA PRO A 256 8.81 16.20 -10.39
C PRO A 256 7.42 16.70 -10.02
N LYS A 257 7.27 17.99 -9.69
CA LYS A 257 5.94 18.59 -9.51
C LYS A 257 5.23 18.72 -10.84
N VAL A 258 3.90 18.71 -10.78
CA VAL A 258 3.01 18.86 -11.93
C VAL A 258 3.51 19.92 -12.92
N GLY A 259 3.53 19.58 -14.19
CA GLY A 259 3.99 20.44 -15.29
C GLY A 259 5.50 20.61 -15.39
N GLN A 260 6.27 20.05 -14.45
CA GLN A 260 7.73 20.15 -14.44
C GLN A 260 8.39 18.99 -15.22
N THR A 261 9.72 19.04 -15.30
CA THR A 261 10.53 18.02 -15.98
C THR A 261 10.47 16.68 -15.25
N ASN A 262 10.08 15.63 -15.97
CA ASN A 262 10.12 14.25 -15.49
C ASN A 262 11.53 13.65 -15.58
N PRO A 263 11.81 12.53 -14.88
CA PRO A 263 12.95 11.68 -15.18
C PRO A 263 12.81 11.13 -16.60
N SER A 264 13.91 10.91 -17.30
CA SER A 264 13.88 10.09 -18.51
C SER A 264 13.95 8.61 -18.12
N CYS A 265 13.21 7.78 -18.85
CA CYS A 265 13.17 6.34 -18.64
C CYS A 265 13.49 5.60 -19.92
N ARG A 266 14.39 4.63 -19.85
CA ARG A 266 14.68 3.70 -20.96
C ARG A 266 14.95 2.30 -20.45
N VAL A 267 14.83 1.32 -21.34
CA VAL A 267 15.10 -0.09 -21.06
C VAL A 267 16.26 -0.57 -21.89
N GLY A 268 17.16 -1.33 -21.26
CA GLY A 268 18.30 -1.96 -21.91
C GLY A 268 18.45 -3.41 -21.53
N VAL A 269 19.16 -4.17 -22.36
CA VAL A 269 19.56 -5.56 -22.11
C VAL A 269 21.08 -5.65 -22.13
N VAL A 270 21.65 -6.25 -21.07
CA VAL A 270 23.09 -6.45 -20.91
C VAL A 270 23.39 -7.93 -20.74
N PRO A 271 24.48 -8.48 -21.36
CA PRO A 271 24.89 -9.84 -21.07
C PRO A 271 25.25 -10.03 -19.61
N ALA A 272 24.83 -11.14 -19.02
CA ALA A 272 25.11 -11.46 -17.62
C ALA A 272 26.61 -11.72 -17.33
N SER A 273 27.41 -11.87 -18.36
CA SER A 273 28.89 -11.94 -18.31
C SER A 273 29.58 -10.57 -18.39
N GLY A 274 28.79 -9.49 -18.47
CA GLY A 274 29.30 -8.14 -18.77
C GLY A 274 29.41 -7.86 -20.27
N GLY A 275 29.57 -6.60 -20.61
CA GLY A 275 29.62 -6.11 -21.99
C GLY A 275 28.71 -4.90 -22.22
N PRO A 276 28.55 -4.43 -23.45
CA PRO A 276 27.73 -3.26 -23.76
C PRO A 276 26.25 -3.58 -23.61
N THR A 277 25.49 -2.61 -23.07
CA THR A 277 24.03 -2.65 -23.04
C THR A 277 23.47 -2.39 -24.44
N ARG A 278 22.53 -3.22 -24.86
CA ARG A 278 21.66 -2.94 -26.01
C ARG A 278 20.42 -2.20 -25.50
N TRP A 279 20.23 -0.97 -25.95
CA TRP A 279 19.06 -0.17 -25.62
C TRP A 279 17.89 -0.49 -26.56
N MET A 280 16.67 -0.57 -25.99
CA MET A 280 15.45 -0.73 -26.78
C MET A 280 15.03 0.63 -27.36
N GLU A 281 14.64 0.62 -28.64
CA GLU A 281 14.25 1.82 -29.40
C GLU A 281 12.77 2.15 -29.14
N VAL A 282 12.45 2.58 -27.91
CA VAL A 282 11.10 3.02 -27.55
C VAL A 282 10.86 4.40 -28.16
N PRO A 283 9.76 4.62 -28.91
CA PRO A 283 9.51 5.88 -29.60
C PRO A 283 9.14 7.00 -28.63
N GLY A 284 9.34 8.25 -29.09
CA GLY A 284 8.97 9.46 -28.34
C GLY A 284 10.10 10.04 -27.50
N ASP A 285 9.77 11.10 -26.76
CA ASP A 285 10.69 11.72 -25.81
C ASP A 285 10.63 10.95 -24.48
N PRO A 286 11.75 10.36 -23.99
CA PRO A 286 11.77 9.56 -22.76
C PRO A 286 11.43 10.33 -21.49
N ARG A 287 11.29 11.68 -21.56
CA ARG A 287 10.79 12.51 -20.44
C ARG A 287 9.29 12.81 -20.54
N ASN A 288 8.68 12.52 -21.67
CA ASN A 288 7.26 12.72 -21.92
C ASN A 288 6.50 11.40 -22.14
N ASN A 289 7.12 10.31 -21.71
CA ASN A 289 6.52 8.99 -21.64
C ASN A 289 6.99 8.24 -20.38
N TYR A 290 6.37 7.09 -20.11
CA TYR A 290 6.73 6.19 -19.03
C TYR A 290 6.82 4.76 -19.55
N ILE A 291 7.78 3.97 -19.09
CA ILE A 291 7.81 2.53 -19.28
C ILE A 291 7.38 1.91 -17.94
N ALA A 292 6.07 1.74 -17.79
CA ALA A 292 5.47 1.38 -16.51
C ALA A 292 5.68 -0.09 -16.15
N ARG A 293 5.84 -0.99 -17.13
CA ARG A 293 6.15 -2.42 -16.91
C ARG A 293 7.09 -2.94 -17.99
N MET A 294 7.89 -3.95 -17.63
CA MET A 294 8.78 -4.70 -18.51
C MET A 294 8.93 -6.11 -18.00
N GLU A 295 8.72 -7.07 -18.89
CA GLU A 295 9.00 -8.49 -18.62
C GLU A 295 9.55 -9.17 -19.87
N TRP A 296 10.14 -10.37 -19.70
CA TRP A 296 10.48 -11.21 -20.84
C TRP A 296 9.21 -11.81 -21.45
N ALA A 297 9.10 -11.74 -22.76
CA ALA A 297 7.89 -12.12 -23.48
C ALA A 297 7.80 -13.63 -23.75
N ALA A 298 7.82 -14.45 -22.69
CA ALA A 298 7.90 -15.92 -22.74
C ALA A 298 9.05 -16.43 -23.62
N SER A 299 10.09 -15.64 -23.80
CA SER A 299 11.27 -15.95 -24.61
C SER A 299 12.49 -15.19 -24.09
N SER A 300 13.70 -15.62 -24.51
CA SER A 300 14.94 -14.88 -24.20
C SER A 300 15.33 -13.90 -25.32
N THR A 301 14.45 -13.69 -26.31
CA THR A 301 14.76 -12.87 -27.49
C THR A 301 13.89 -11.63 -27.59
N GLU A 302 12.80 -11.54 -26.82
CA GLU A 302 11.91 -10.37 -26.81
C GLU A 302 11.50 -9.99 -25.39
N LEU A 303 11.35 -8.67 -25.17
CA LEU A 303 10.72 -8.09 -23.99
C LEU A 303 9.30 -7.64 -24.33
N VAL A 304 8.40 -7.64 -23.35
CA VAL A 304 7.13 -6.92 -23.39
C VAL A 304 7.23 -5.67 -22.52
N LEU A 305 6.84 -4.52 -23.07
CA LEU A 305 6.89 -3.21 -22.42
C LEU A 305 5.48 -2.61 -22.38
N GLN A 306 5.10 -1.95 -21.29
CA GLN A 306 3.95 -1.04 -21.25
C GLN A 306 4.48 0.39 -21.34
N HIS A 307 4.17 1.05 -22.44
CA HIS A 307 4.64 2.38 -22.80
C HIS A 307 3.48 3.37 -22.76
N LEU A 308 3.43 4.18 -21.68
CA LEU A 308 2.42 5.22 -21.52
C LEU A 308 2.95 6.57 -22.02
N ASN A 309 2.06 7.34 -22.64
CA ASN A 309 2.32 8.76 -22.84
C ASN A 309 2.21 9.53 -21.50
N ARG A 310 2.72 10.76 -21.43
CA ARG A 310 2.75 11.57 -20.21
C ARG A 310 1.35 11.77 -19.58
N LEU A 311 0.31 11.93 -20.38
CA LEU A 311 -1.08 12.05 -19.91
C LEU A 311 -1.67 10.72 -19.40
N GLN A 312 -0.97 9.61 -19.63
CA GLN A 312 -1.38 8.26 -19.23
C GLN A 312 -2.77 7.88 -19.75
N ASN A 313 -3.17 8.43 -20.88
CA ASN A 313 -4.43 8.12 -21.56
C ASN A 313 -4.23 7.21 -22.78
N ARG A 314 -3.02 6.73 -22.97
CA ARG A 314 -2.62 5.74 -23.96
C ARG A 314 -1.54 4.84 -23.38
N ASP A 315 -1.74 3.53 -23.47
CA ASP A 315 -0.75 2.49 -23.17
C ASP A 315 -0.51 1.64 -24.41
N GLU A 316 0.70 1.71 -24.94
CA GLU A 316 1.16 0.87 -26.04
C GLU A 316 1.91 -0.32 -25.48
N VAL A 317 1.30 -1.51 -25.55
CA VAL A 317 2.00 -2.75 -25.25
C VAL A 317 2.89 -3.09 -26.42
N MET A 318 4.20 -3.07 -26.18
CA MET A 318 5.21 -3.27 -27.21
C MET A 318 5.99 -4.56 -26.98
N LEU A 319 6.34 -5.25 -28.08
CA LEU A 319 7.40 -6.24 -28.06
C LEU A 319 8.69 -5.62 -28.58
N ALA A 320 9.80 -5.85 -27.85
CA ALA A 320 11.12 -5.33 -28.16
C ALA A 320 12.09 -6.48 -28.42
N ASP A 321 12.64 -6.55 -29.63
CA ASP A 321 13.67 -7.53 -30.00
C ASP A 321 15.00 -7.17 -29.34
N VAL A 322 15.54 -8.05 -28.53
CA VAL A 322 16.73 -7.75 -27.72
C VAL A 322 18.05 -7.78 -28.52
N GLN A 323 18.04 -8.34 -29.75
CA GLN A 323 19.22 -8.35 -30.61
C GLN A 323 19.35 -7.06 -31.41
N THR A 324 18.24 -6.56 -31.93
CA THR A 324 18.19 -5.34 -32.74
C THR A 324 17.91 -4.08 -31.93
N GLY A 325 17.15 -4.19 -30.85
CA GLY A 325 16.60 -3.09 -30.06
C GLY A 325 15.27 -2.56 -30.61
N GLN A 326 14.81 -3.03 -31.76
CA GLN A 326 13.58 -2.56 -32.40
C GLN A 326 12.33 -2.95 -31.61
N THR A 327 11.34 -2.06 -31.62
CA THR A 327 10.05 -2.27 -30.93
C THR A 327 8.90 -2.32 -31.94
N ARG A 328 7.86 -3.10 -31.63
CA ARG A 328 6.58 -3.10 -32.35
C ARG A 328 5.40 -3.11 -31.37
N THR A 329 4.39 -2.32 -31.62
CA THR A 329 3.16 -2.29 -30.82
C THR A 329 2.27 -3.48 -31.18
N VAL A 330 1.80 -4.21 -30.15
CA VAL A 330 0.88 -5.37 -30.30
C VAL A 330 -0.51 -5.07 -29.74
N LEU A 331 -0.63 -4.10 -28.84
CA LEU A 331 -1.89 -3.60 -28.34
C LEU A 331 -1.75 -2.08 -28.09
N ASP A 332 -2.75 -1.31 -28.50
CA ASP A 332 -2.86 0.13 -28.26
C ASP A 332 -4.15 0.38 -27.45
N GLU A 333 -3.98 0.54 -26.15
CA GLU A 333 -5.08 0.83 -25.24
C GLU A 333 -5.24 2.34 -25.09
N ARG A 334 -6.44 2.86 -25.33
CA ARG A 334 -6.72 4.31 -25.28
C ARG A 334 -7.97 4.60 -24.47
N GLU A 335 -7.92 5.70 -23.74
CA GLU A 335 -9.05 6.20 -22.96
C GLU A 335 -9.10 7.74 -23.07
N ALA A 336 -10.29 8.31 -23.02
CA ALA A 336 -10.46 9.77 -23.00
C ALA A 336 -9.96 10.41 -21.69
N THR A 337 -9.87 9.61 -20.63
CA THR A 337 -9.44 10.00 -19.29
C THR A 337 -8.03 9.47 -19.02
N TRP A 338 -7.89 8.31 -18.43
CA TRP A 338 -6.60 7.64 -18.22
C TRP A 338 -6.75 6.12 -18.40
N VAL A 339 -5.67 5.44 -18.75
CA VAL A 339 -5.57 3.98 -18.73
C VAL A 339 -4.91 3.52 -17.44
N GLU A 340 -5.30 2.35 -16.95
CA GLU A 340 -4.64 1.72 -15.82
C GLU A 340 -3.45 0.89 -16.30
N VAL A 341 -2.36 0.88 -15.52
CA VAL A 341 -1.25 -0.04 -15.73
C VAL A 341 -1.69 -1.45 -15.37
N VAL A 342 -1.30 -2.44 -16.17
CA VAL A 342 -1.68 -3.85 -15.96
C VAL A 342 -0.51 -4.63 -15.37
N ASP A 343 -0.67 -5.11 -14.14
CA ASP A 343 0.32 -5.93 -13.45
C ASP A 343 0.26 -7.41 -13.82
N ASP A 344 -0.91 -7.88 -14.24
CA ASP A 344 -1.26 -9.31 -14.38
C ASP A 344 -1.09 -9.85 -15.80
N LEU A 345 -0.05 -9.37 -16.54
CA LEU A 345 0.26 -9.91 -17.85
C LEU A 345 0.89 -11.30 -17.69
N THR A 346 0.19 -12.33 -18.13
CA THR A 346 0.65 -13.73 -18.13
C THR A 346 0.61 -14.28 -19.55
N TRP A 347 1.74 -14.82 -20.03
CA TRP A 347 1.82 -15.50 -21.32
C TRP A 347 1.14 -16.87 -21.26
N VAL A 348 0.35 -17.15 -22.27
CA VAL A 348 -0.41 -18.39 -22.40
C VAL A 348 -0.20 -19.01 -23.79
N ASP A 349 -0.60 -20.27 -24.00
CA ASP A 349 -0.49 -21.01 -25.27
C ASP A 349 0.93 -21.00 -25.85
N ASP A 350 1.92 -21.37 -25.07
CA ASP A 350 3.34 -21.36 -25.44
C ASP A 350 3.81 -19.98 -25.94
N GLY A 351 3.32 -18.92 -25.30
CA GLY A 351 3.70 -17.54 -25.63
C GLY A 351 2.99 -16.95 -26.86
N LYS A 352 1.92 -17.59 -27.37
CA LYS A 352 1.16 -17.07 -28.51
C LYS A 352 0.13 -16.01 -28.16
N ARG A 353 -0.29 -15.96 -26.90
CA ARG A 353 -1.24 -14.98 -26.36
C ARG A 353 -0.83 -14.57 -24.95
N PHE A 354 -1.35 -13.45 -24.47
CA PHE A 354 -1.18 -13.00 -23.10
C PHE A 354 -2.49 -12.49 -22.51
N THR A 355 -2.59 -12.52 -21.18
CA THR A 355 -3.71 -11.96 -20.44
C THR A 355 -3.59 -10.45 -20.35
N TRP A 356 -4.72 -9.75 -20.42
CA TRP A 356 -4.77 -8.29 -20.32
C TRP A 356 -6.04 -7.83 -19.61
N ILE A 357 -5.92 -6.95 -18.63
CA ILE A 357 -7.07 -6.30 -17.98
C ILE A 357 -7.37 -4.99 -18.73
N SER A 358 -8.61 -4.83 -19.21
CA SER A 358 -9.02 -3.63 -19.95
C SER A 358 -10.41 -3.17 -19.51
N GLU A 359 -10.65 -1.86 -19.60
CA GLU A 359 -11.95 -1.23 -19.34
C GLU A 359 -12.70 -0.86 -20.63
N ARG A 360 -12.28 -1.39 -21.78
CA ARG A 360 -12.77 -0.99 -23.11
C ARG A 360 -14.28 -1.14 -23.33
N ASP A 361 -14.91 -2.10 -22.64
CA ASP A 361 -16.36 -2.36 -22.71
C ASP A 361 -17.17 -1.71 -21.57
N GLY A 362 -16.53 -0.92 -20.71
CA GLY A 362 -17.19 -0.21 -19.60
C GLY A 362 -16.96 -0.83 -18.22
N TRP A 363 -16.38 -2.02 -18.15
CA TRP A 363 -15.98 -2.72 -16.94
C TRP A 363 -14.53 -3.17 -17.02
N ARG A 364 -13.89 -3.42 -15.90
CA ARG A 364 -12.57 -4.06 -15.88
C ARG A 364 -12.74 -5.55 -16.15
N HIS A 365 -12.36 -5.98 -17.34
CA HIS A 365 -12.45 -7.37 -17.73
C HIS A 365 -11.11 -7.93 -18.16
N LEU A 366 -10.99 -9.25 -18.02
CA LEU A 366 -9.86 -10.01 -18.55
C LEU A 366 -10.07 -10.31 -20.03
N TYR A 367 -9.02 -10.06 -20.81
CA TYR A 367 -8.93 -10.37 -22.23
C TYR A 367 -7.74 -11.27 -22.52
N LEU A 368 -7.79 -12.02 -23.63
CA LEU A 368 -6.64 -12.67 -24.24
C LEU A 368 -6.24 -11.91 -25.49
N VAL A 369 -4.99 -11.46 -25.54
CA VAL A 369 -4.43 -10.69 -26.64
C VAL A 369 -3.45 -11.56 -27.44
N PRO A 370 -3.56 -11.62 -28.79
CA PRO A 370 -2.59 -12.33 -29.62
C PRO A 370 -1.22 -11.65 -29.58
N ARG A 371 -0.13 -12.44 -29.52
CA ARG A 371 1.26 -11.93 -29.56
C ARG A 371 1.55 -11.05 -30.77
N GLU A 372 0.98 -11.42 -31.92
CA GLU A 372 1.20 -10.67 -33.16
C GLU A 372 0.28 -9.46 -33.32
N GLY A 373 -0.51 -9.16 -32.29
CA GLY A 373 -1.54 -8.13 -32.35
C GLY A 373 -2.86 -8.66 -32.93
N GLY A 374 -3.88 -7.83 -32.94
CA GLY A 374 -5.22 -8.16 -33.38
C GLY A 374 -6.26 -7.93 -32.27
N GLU A 375 -7.51 -8.36 -32.52
CA GLU A 375 -8.61 -8.12 -31.58
C GLU A 375 -8.47 -8.95 -30.31
N PRO A 376 -8.42 -8.29 -29.11
CA PRO A 376 -8.47 -8.98 -27.84
C PRO A 376 -9.79 -9.72 -27.63
N ARG A 377 -9.70 -10.96 -27.17
CA ARG A 377 -10.88 -11.78 -26.86
C ARG A 377 -11.27 -11.66 -25.41
N LEU A 378 -12.52 -11.28 -25.15
CA LEU A 378 -13.09 -11.18 -23.81
C LEU A 378 -13.16 -12.57 -23.13
N VAL A 379 -12.70 -12.66 -21.88
CA VAL A 379 -12.68 -13.89 -21.05
C VAL A 379 -13.74 -13.85 -19.95
N THR A 380 -13.96 -12.67 -19.34
CA THR A 380 -14.82 -12.50 -18.16
C THR A 380 -15.98 -11.56 -18.44
N PRO A 381 -16.96 -11.94 -19.29
CA PRO A 381 -18.09 -11.07 -19.61
C PRO A 381 -19.02 -10.90 -18.41
N GLY A 382 -19.68 -9.73 -18.33
CA GLY A 382 -20.68 -9.41 -17.30
C GLY A 382 -20.65 -7.96 -16.84
N ASP A 383 -21.63 -7.58 -16.02
CA ASP A 383 -21.72 -6.22 -15.45
C ASP A 383 -20.98 -6.16 -14.11
N TYR A 384 -19.67 -6.41 -14.12
CA TYR A 384 -18.82 -6.38 -12.93
C TYR A 384 -17.35 -6.12 -13.28
N ASP A 385 -16.59 -5.66 -12.29
CA ASP A 385 -15.13 -5.47 -12.44
C ASP A 385 -14.37 -6.72 -11.96
N VAL A 386 -13.42 -7.19 -12.75
CA VAL A 386 -12.30 -8.02 -12.29
C VAL A 386 -11.37 -7.11 -11.50
N ILE A 387 -11.20 -7.38 -10.20
CA ILE A 387 -10.40 -6.55 -9.30
C ILE A 387 -8.93 -6.94 -9.37
N ASP A 388 -8.67 -8.26 -9.41
CA ASP A 388 -7.33 -8.83 -9.38
C ASP A 388 -7.33 -10.18 -10.11
N LEU A 389 -6.31 -10.47 -10.92
CA LEU A 389 -6.08 -11.78 -11.53
C LEU A 389 -5.22 -12.62 -10.59
N VAL A 390 -5.78 -13.71 -10.08
CA VAL A 390 -5.09 -14.59 -9.12
C VAL A 390 -4.24 -15.64 -9.81
N ARG A 391 -4.76 -16.26 -10.90
CA ARG A 391 -4.10 -17.32 -11.64
C ARG A 391 -4.69 -17.48 -13.03
N ALA A 392 -3.84 -17.72 -14.03
CA ALA A 392 -4.22 -18.19 -15.36
C ALA A 392 -3.49 -19.49 -15.66
N ASP A 393 -4.21 -20.56 -15.96
CA ASP A 393 -3.65 -21.89 -16.24
C ASP A 393 -4.13 -22.43 -17.58
N VAL A 394 -3.23 -22.46 -18.53
CA VAL A 394 -3.47 -22.97 -19.87
C VAL A 394 -3.69 -24.49 -19.90
N THR A 395 -3.02 -25.22 -19.02
CA THR A 395 -3.07 -26.68 -19.00
C THR A 395 -4.48 -27.19 -18.65
N THR A 396 -5.12 -26.51 -17.70
CA THR A 396 -6.48 -26.83 -17.26
C THR A 396 -7.54 -25.93 -17.88
N ASN A 397 -7.16 -24.96 -18.72
CA ASN A 397 -8.03 -23.92 -19.28
C ASN A 397 -8.81 -23.16 -18.20
N GLN A 398 -8.14 -22.82 -17.06
CA GLN A 398 -8.79 -22.17 -15.93
C GLN A 398 -8.22 -20.78 -15.69
N VAL A 399 -9.07 -19.88 -15.21
CA VAL A 399 -8.69 -18.58 -14.70
C VAL A 399 -9.36 -18.33 -13.34
N ASP A 400 -8.56 -17.93 -12.35
CA ASP A 400 -9.03 -17.54 -11.03
C ASP A 400 -8.81 -16.03 -10.85
N PHE A 401 -9.84 -15.32 -10.39
CA PHE A 401 -9.78 -13.87 -10.23
C PHE A 401 -10.67 -13.39 -9.08
N ILE A 402 -10.38 -12.22 -8.56
CA ILE A 402 -11.20 -11.55 -7.56
C ILE A 402 -12.19 -10.62 -8.26
N ALA A 403 -13.45 -10.72 -7.85
CA ALA A 403 -14.55 -9.85 -8.32
C ALA A 403 -15.61 -9.66 -7.23
N SER A 404 -16.51 -8.70 -7.45
CA SER A 404 -17.61 -8.38 -6.53
C SER A 404 -18.86 -7.94 -7.30
N PRO A 405 -19.49 -8.81 -8.10
CA PRO A 405 -20.61 -8.44 -8.97
C PRO A 405 -21.82 -7.88 -8.20
N ASP A 406 -22.09 -8.40 -7.00
CA ASP A 406 -23.30 -8.07 -6.24
C ASP A 406 -23.07 -7.02 -5.16
N ASP A 407 -21.83 -6.84 -4.71
CA ASP A 407 -21.50 -5.96 -3.59
C ASP A 407 -20.12 -5.30 -3.73
N PRO A 408 -20.02 -4.04 -4.14
CA PRO A 408 -18.75 -3.37 -4.38
C PRO A 408 -17.89 -3.20 -3.11
N LYS A 409 -18.42 -3.50 -1.92
CA LYS A 409 -17.68 -3.46 -0.65
C LYS A 409 -16.90 -4.76 -0.37
N ALA A 410 -17.24 -5.86 -1.06
CA ALA A 410 -16.67 -7.18 -0.81
C ALA A 410 -15.65 -7.60 -1.88
N ARG A 411 -14.93 -8.70 -1.63
CA ARG A 411 -13.94 -9.29 -2.54
C ARG A 411 -14.06 -10.80 -2.49
N TYR A 412 -14.39 -11.43 -3.61
CA TYR A 412 -14.65 -12.87 -3.70
C TYR A 412 -13.85 -13.54 -4.82
N LEU A 413 -13.42 -14.77 -4.60
CA LEU A 413 -12.75 -15.58 -5.61
C LEU A 413 -13.76 -16.19 -6.58
N PHE A 414 -13.48 -16.00 -7.87
CA PHE A 414 -14.22 -16.64 -8.97
C PHE A 414 -13.28 -17.52 -9.78
N ARG A 415 -13.83 -18.54 -10.40
CA ARG A 415 -13.17 -19.39 -11.39
C ARG A 415 -13.99 -19.46 -12.66
N GLY A 416 -13.36 -19.19 -13.79
CA GLY A 416 -13.91 -19.34 -15.14
C GLY A 416 -12.99 -20.17 -16.03
N SER A 417 -13.37 -20.32 -17.30
CA SER A 417 -12.47 -20.87 -18.32
C SER A 417 -11.67 -19.75 -18.98
N LEU A 418 -10.38 -19.99 -19.19
CA LEU A 418 -9.49 -19.02 -19.83
C LEU A 418 -9.88 -18.73 -21.30
N ASP A 419 -10.54 -19.68 -21.97
CA ASP A 419 -11.09 -19.49 -23.31
C ASP A 419 -12.49 -18.83 -23.33
N GLY A 420 -13.05 -18.45 -22.17
CA GLY A 420 -14.37 -17.83 -22.07
C GLY A 420 -15.55 -18.77 -22.40
N SER A 421 -15.30 -20.06 -22.58
CA SER A 421 -16.35 -21.03 -22.96
C SER A 421 -17.31 -21.40 -21.82
N THR A 422 -16.87 -21.22 -20.57
CA THR A 422 -17.67 -21.53 -19.37
C THR A 422 -17.80 -20.26 -18.53
N PRO A 423 -19.02 -19.83 -18.15
CA PRO A 423 -19.23 -18.70 -17.26
C PRO A 423 -18.46 -18.84 -15.94
N ALA A 424 -17.96 -17.73 -15.43
CA ALA A 424 -17.30 -17.72 -14.16
C ALA A 424 -18.27 -18.04 -13.01
N ARG A 425 -17.80 -18.82 -12.03
CA ARG A 425 -18.54 -19.13 -10.81
C ARG A 425 -17.77 -18.70 -9.58
N ARG A 426 -18.46 -18.21 -8.59
CA ARG A 426 -17.88 -17.90 -7.27
C ARG A 426 -17.42 -19.18 -6.59
N LEU A 427 -16.17 -19.20 -6.10
CA LEU A 427 -15.61 -20.26 -5.28
C LEU A 427 -15.74 -19.96 -3.78
N THR A 428 -15.56 -18.67 -3.40
CA THR A 428 -15.80 -18.25 -2.01
C THR A 428 -17.22 -18.60 -1.57
N PRO A 429 -17.45 -19.24 -0.41
CA PRO A 429 -18.78 -19.61 0.08
C PRO A 429 -19.75 -18.43 0.10
N ALA A 430 -21.01 -18.66 -0.23
CA ALA A 430 -22.01 -17.62 -0.36
C ALA A 430 -22.38 -16.95 0.98
N ASP A 431 -22.25 -17.66 2.08
CA ASP A 431 -22.50 -17.22 3.45
C ASP A 431 -21.32 -16.50 4.09
N GLU A 432 -20.13 -16.54 3.48
CA GLU A 432 -18.96 -15.80 3.91
C GLU A 432 -18.89 -14.44 3.21
N ARG A 433 -19.57 -13.43 3.80
CA ARG A 433 -19.49 -12.04 3.32
C ARG A 433 -18.23 -11.37 3.84
N GLY A 434 -17.60 -10.53 3.02
CA GLY A 434 -16.44 -9.75 3.41
C GLY A 434 -15.36 -9.67 2.33
N THR A 435 -14.14 -9.44 2.78
CA THR A 435 -12.96 -9.32 1.92
C THR A 435 -12.11 -10.58 2.07
N HIS A 436 -11.84 -11.20 0.93
CA HIS A 436 -11.03 -12.40 0.80
C HIS A 436 -9.83 -12.14 -0.11
N SER A 437 -8.68 -12.72 0.24
CA SER A 437 -7.50 -12.77 -0.59
C SER A 437 -6.91 -14.18 -0.60
N TYR A 438 -6.24 -14.55 -1.70
CA TYR A 438 -5.79 -15.91 -1.92
C TYR A 438 -4.39 -15.95 -2.50
N GLN A 439 -3.53 -16.76 -1.91
CA GLN A 439 -2.27 -17.17 -2.49
C GLN A 439 -2.44 -18.63 -2.96
N VAL A 440 -2.80 -18.79 -4.23
CA VAL A 440 -3.13 -20.10 -4.81
C VAL A 440 -1.87 -20.89 -5.11
N SER A 441 -1.91 -22.22 -4.88
CA SER A 441 -0.82 -23.13 -5.22
C SER A 441 -0.62 -23.23 -6.75
N PRO A 442 0.58 -23.56 -7.24
CA PRO A 442 0.83 -23.67 -8.68
C PRO A 442 -0.13 -24.62 -9.41
N ASP A 443 -0.55 -25.70 -8.76
CA ASP A 443 -1.49 -26.69 -9.30
C ASP A 443 -2.97 -26.30 -9.17
N GLY A 444 -3.27 -25.14 -8.55
CA GLY A 444 -4.63 -24.62 -8.38
C GLY A 444 -5.54 -25.39 -7.43
N ARG A 445 -4.98 -26.33 -6.63
CA ARG A 445 -5.78 -27.19 -5.73
C ARG A 445 -5.88 -26.67 -4.31
N TRP A 446 -4.99 -25.77 -3.92
CA TRP A 446 -4.87 -25.23 -2.57
C TRP A 446 -4.73 -23.71 -2.60
N ALA A 447 -5.12 -23.05 -1.53
CA ALA A 447 -4.79 -21.63 -1.34
C ALA A 447 -4.54 -21.33 0.14
N ILE A 448 -3.55 -20.46 0.39
CA ILE A 448 -3.48 -19.73 1.66
C ILE A 448 -4.48 -18.59 1.50
N HIS A 449 -5.51 -18.63 2.33
CA HIS A 449 -6.68 -17.76 2.26
C HIS A 449 -6.71 -16.83 3.46
N THR A 450 -6.90 -15.55 3.26
CA THR A 450 -7.13 -14.57 4.31
C THR A 450 -8.53 -13.99 4.16
N TYR A 451 -9.30 -14.01 5.24
CA TYR A 451 -10.67 -13.53 5.29
C TYR A 451 -10.90 -12.59 6.47
N SER A 452 -11.57 -11.48 6.23
CA SER A 452 -12.13 -10.61 7.27
C SER A 452 -13.40 -9.94 6.78
N ASN A 453 -14.22 -9.46 7.72
CA ASN A 453 -15.30 -8.53 7.42
C ASN A 453 -15.35 -7.43 8.49
N ILE A 454 -16.30 -6.51 8.38
CA ILE A 454 -16.40 -5.36 9.28
C ILE A 454 -16.63 -5.75 10.77
N GLU A 455 -17.06 -7.00 11.04
CA GLU A 455 -17.30 -7.53 12.39
C GLU A 455 -16.22 -8.52 12.85
N LYS A 456 -15.46 -9.07 11.90
CA LYS A 456 -14.56 -10.19 12.12
C LYS A 456 -13.12 -9.82 11.77
N PRO A 457 -12.18 -9.88 12.74
CA PRO A 457 -10.76 -9.71 12.45
C PRO A 457 -10.24 -10.80 11.52
N PRO A 458 -9.06 -10.62 10.88
CA PRO A 458 -8.53 -11.56 9.91
C PRO A 458 -8.42 -13.00 10.45
N VAL A 459 -8.86 -13.96 9.64
CA VAL A 459 -8.58 -15.37 9.80
C VAL A 459 -7.74 -15.83 8.61
N ILE A 460 -6.72 -16.64 8.85
CA ILE A 460 -5.84 -17.14 7.81
C ILE A 460 -5.88 -18.66 7.81
N ASP A 461 -6.35 -19.22 6.69
CA ASP A 461 -6.60 -20.64 6.52
C ASP A 461 -5.85 -21.22 5.32
N LEU A 462 -5.60 -22.51 5.35
CA LEU A 462 -5.36 -23.33 4.16
C LEU A 462 -6.69 -23.88 3.68
N VAL A 463 -7.08 -23.56 2.46
CA VAL A 463 -8.29 -24.09 1.84
C VAL A 463 -7.99 -24.97 0.63
N SER A 464 -8.82 -26.01 0.43
CA SER A 464 -8.81 -26.77 -0.83
C SER A 464 -9.65 -26.05 -1.89
N LEU A 465 -9.27 -26.16 -3.16
CA LEU A 465 -9.99 -25.64 -4.31
C LEU A 465 -10.36 -26.77 -5.27
N PRO A 466 -11.53 -26.75 -5.94
CA PRO A 466 -12.49 -25.63 -5.99
C PRO A 466 -13.53 -25.62 -4.85
N ASP A 467 -13.53 -26.59 -3.93
CA ASP A 467 -14.60 -26.80 -2.95
C ASP A 467 -14.55 -25.80 -1.77
N HIS A 468 -13.48 -24.98 -1.69
CA HIS A 468 -13.22 -23.99 -0.65
C HIS A 468 -13.35 -24.57 0.78
N LYS A 469 -12.91 -25.81 0.97
CA LYS A 469 -12.96 -26.45 2.28
C LYS A 469 -11.75 -26.06 3.11
N VAL A 470 -11.97 -25.54 4.31
CA VAL A 470 -10.89 -25.29 5.28
C VAL A 470 -10.25 -26.61 5.67
N VAL A 471 -8.95 -26.74 5.42
CA VAL A 471 -8.12 -27.90 5.74
C VAL A 471 -7.37 -27.67 7.04
N ARG A 472 -6.90 -26.42 7.24
CA ARG A 472 -6.15 -26.02 8.42
C ARG A 472 -6.30 -24.52 8.64
N THR A 473 -6.51 -24.12 9.89
CA THR A 473 -6.42 -22.71 10.29
C THR A 473 -5.01 -22.42 10.80
N PHE A 474 -4.36 -21.40 10.23
CA PHE A 474 -3.05 -20.91 10.66
C PHE A 474 -3.17 -19.87 11.75
N VAL A 475 -4.09 -18.93 11.55
CA VAL A 475 -4.35 -17.81 12.47
C VAL A 475 -5.85 -17.60 12.57
N ASP A 476 -6.40 -17.72 13.77
CA ASP A 476 -7.83 -17.48 14.03
C ASP A 476 -8.10 -16.15 14.73
N ASN A 477 -7.06 -15.48 15.21
CA ASN A 477 -7.14 -14.25 15.99
C ASN A 477 -8.17 -14.31 17.12
N ALA A 478 -8.31 -15.50 17.77
CA ALA A 478 -9.33 -15.76 18.80
C ALA A 478 -9.25 -14.78 19.97
N ASN A 479 -8.04 -14.44 20.42
CA ASN A 479 -7.83 -13.48 21.49
C ASN A 479 -8.28 -12.07 21.10
N LEU A 480 -7.93 -11.62 19.89
CA LEU A 480 -8.38 -10.34 19.36
C LEU A 480 -9.90 -10.31 19.23
N LYS A 481 -10.49 -11.36 18.67
CA LYS A 481 -11.95 -11.51 18.54
C LYS A 481 -12.65 -11.46 19.90
N ALA A 482 -12.10 -12.16 20.92
CA ALA A 482 -12.65 -12.14 22.27
C ALA A 482 -12.64 -10.73 22.88
N ARG A 483 -11.54 -9.97 22.72
CA ARG A 483 -11.43 -8.58 23.18
C ARG A 483 -12.40 -7.65 22.47
N ILE A 484 -12.55 -7.79 21.13
CA ILE A 484 -13.49 -7.00 20.34
C ILE A 484 -14.94 -7.26 20.78
N ASN A 485 -15.30 -8.52 21.05
CA ASN A 485 -16.63 -8.90 21.49
C ASN A 485 -16.98 -8.39 22.90
N GLN A 486 -15.98 -8.02 23.70
CA GLN A 486 -16.18 -7.41 25.03
C GLN A 486 -16.46 -5.90 24.94
N LEU A 487 -16.14 -5.25 23.81
CA LEU A 487 -16.29 -3.82 23.67
C LEU A 487 -17.74 -3.37 23.69
N LYS A 488 -18.01 -2.29 24.44
CA LYS A 488 -19.32 -1.60 24.38
C LYS A 488 -19.57 -1.04 22.98
N GLY A 489 -20.81 -1.15 22.55
CA GLY A 489 -21.26 -0.66 21.24
C GLY A 489 -21.22 -1.74 20.15
N LYS A 490 -21.89 -1.47 19.08
CA LYS A 490 -21.98 -2.35 17.90
C LYS A 490 -20.84 -2.10 16.93
N PRO A 491 -20.46 -3.07 16.10
CA PRO A 491 -19.59 -2.85 14.96
C PRO A 491 -20.23 -1.83 13.99
N PRO A 492 -19.46 -1.29 13.02
CA PRO A 492 -20.02 -0.42 12.02
C PRO A 492 -21.16 -1.09 11.22
N GLU A 493 -22.18 -0.30 10.84
CA GLU A 493 -23.32 -0.75 10.06
C GLU A 493 -23.24 -0.14 8.65
N PHE A 494 -23.43 -0.93 7.58
CA PHE A 494 -23.49 -0.41 6.22
C PHE A 494 -24.84 0.26 5.93
N PHE A 495 -24.78 1.30 5.10
CA PHE A 495 -25.95 1.99 4.59
C PHE A 495 -25.73 2.46 3.14
N ARG A 496 -26.79 2.90 2.49
CA ARG A 496 -26.72 3.68 1.24
C ARG A 496 -27.43 5.01 1.42
N VAL A 497 -26.89 6.03 0.79
CA VAL A 497 -27.50 7.37 0.75
C VAL A 497 -27.62 7.81 -0.69
N LYS A 498 -28.78 8.36 -1.04
CA LYS A 498 -29.05 8.90 -2.37
C LYS A 498 -28.74 10.40 -2.36
N ILE A 499 -27.93 10.85 -3.30
CA ILE A 499 -27.62 12.26 -3.51
C ILE A 499 -28.58 12.92 -4.52
N GLU A 500 -28.46 14.24 -4.73
CA GLU A 500 -29.44 15.04 -5.46
C GLU A 500 -29.71 14.58 -6.90
N ASP A 501 -28.67 14.11 -7.61
CA ASP A 501 -28.79 13.60 -8.98
C ASP A 501 -29.33 12.15 -9.07
N GLY A 502 -29.65 11.55 -7.93
CA GLY A 502 -30.16 10.19 -7.86
C GLY A 502 -29.11 9.10 -7.69
N THR A 503 -27.82 9.43 -7.70
CA THR A 503 -26.73 8.46 -7.47
C THR A 503 -26.80 7.92 -6.04
N GLU A 504 -26.66 6.61 -5.89
CA GLU A 504 -26.58 5.96 -4.59
C GLU A 504 -25.10 5.73 -4.21
N LEU A 505 -24.72 6.25 -3.03
CA LEU A 505 -23.42 6.12 -2.44
C LEU A 505 -23.44 5.10 -1.30
N ASP A 506 -22.46 4.20 -1.26
CA ASP A 506 -22.29 3.26 -0.15
C ASP A 506 -21.58 3.96 1.02
N GLY A 507 -21.97 3.61 2.25
CA GLY A 507 -21.39 4.15 3.47
C GLY A 507 -21.43 3.15 4.62
N TRP A 508 -20.69 3.48 5.68
CA TRP A 508 -20.81 2.83 6.98
C TRP A 508 -20.96 3.86 8.10
N VAL A 509 -21.57 3.44 9.23
CA VAL A 509 -21.79 4.27 10.41
C VAL A 509 -21.50 3.50 11.70
N VAL A 510 -20.82 4.17 12.64
CA VAL A 510 -20.62 3.72 14.03
C VAL A 510 -21.44 4.64 14.94
N LYS A 511 -22.27 4.05 15.78
CA LYS A 511 -23.13 4.77 16.72
C LYS A 511 -22.63 4.61 18.15
N PRO A 512 -22.88 5.57 19.06
CA PRO A 512 -22.62 5.41 20.49
C PRO A 512 -23.19 4.11 21.08
N PRO A 513 -22.56 3.50 22.10
CA PRO A 513 -23.08 2.29 22.74
C PRO A 513 -24.50 2.42 23.27
N ASP A 514 -24.78 3.55 23.93
CA ASP A 514 -26.09 3.87 24.50
C ASP A 514 -26.90 4.78 23.55
N PHE A 515 -26.90 4.42 22.26
CA PHE A 515 -27.56 5.18 21.23
C PHE A 515 -29.07 5.19 21.40
N GLU A 516 -29.64 6.39 21.49
CA GLU A 516 -31.09 6.64 21.54
C GLU A 516 -31.51 7.49 20.32
N PRO A 517 -32.39 7.01 19.44
CA PRO A 517 -32.81 7.75 18.23
C PRO A 517 -33.44 9.10 18.51
N SER A 518 -33.95 9.35 19.72
CA SER A 518 -34.55 10.60 20.16
C SER A 518 -33.55 11.67 20.60
N LYS A 519 -32.29 11.28 20.85
CA LYS A 519 -31.23 12.22 21.21
C LYS A 519 -30.54 12.79 19.96
N SER A 520 -29.87 13.93 20.13
CA SER A 520 -29.14 14.62 19.09
C SER A 520 -27.63 14.43 19.29
N TYR A 521 -26.93 13.92 18.27
CA TYR A 521 -25.51 13.57 18.30
C TYR A 521 -24.70 14.38 17.28
N PRO A 522 -23.47 14.74 17.58
CA PRO A 522 -22.54 15.23 16.56
C PRO A 522 -22.21 14.11 15.57
N LEU A 523 -22.00 14.49 14.30
CA LEU A 523 -21.51 13.60 13.25
C LEU A 523 -20.05 13.91 12.92
N LEU A 524 -19.19 12.90 12.89
CA LEU A 524 -17.85 12.98 12.31
C LEU A 524 -17.78 12.16 11.02
N VAL A 525 -17.45 12.78 9.91
CA VAL A 525 -17.28 12.12 8.62
C VAL A 525 -15.82 11.78 8.41
N HIS A 526 -15.50 10.50 8.19
CA HIS A 526 -14.20 10.05 7.70
C HIS A 526 -14.21 10.02 6.18
N VAL A 527 -13.25 10.66 5.53
CA VAL A 527 -13.18 10.75 4.08
C VAL A 527 -11.78 10.44 3.54
N TYR A 528 -11.70 9.76 2.40
CA TYR A 528 -10.54 9.78 1.51
C TYR A 528 -10.88 10.55 0.22
N GLY A 529 -11.83 10.08 -0.57
CA GLY A 529 -12.51 10.82 -1.64
C GLY A 529 -11.78 10.92 -2.97
N GLU A 530 -10.52 10.43 -3.07
CA GLU A 530 -9.70 10.47 -4.28
C GLU A 530 -9.54 9.07 -4.92
N PRO A 531 -9.04 8.96 -6.18
CA PRO A 531 -8.95 7.69 -6.91
C PRO A 531 -8.07 6.62 -6.27
N ALA A 532 -7.15 6.99 -5.36
CA ALA A 532 -6.23 6.06 -4.74
C ALA A 532 -6.82 5.28 -3.54
N GLY A 533 -8.05 5.57 -3.07
CA GLY A 533 -8.57 4.91 -1.88
C GLY A 533 -10.08 4.73 -1.82
N GLN A 534 -10.50 3.54 -1.36
CA GLN A 534 -11.88 3.21 -1.00
C GLN A 534 -11.97 3.08 0.51
N THR A 535 -12.91 3.80 1.15
CA THR A 535 -13.12 3.77 2.62
C THR A 535 -14.25 2.85 3.05
N VAL A 536 -15.17 2.52 2.15
CA VAL A 536 -16.33 1.67 2.44
C VAL A 536 -16.07 0.25 1.91
N LEU A 537 -15.44 -0.57 2.78
CA LEU A 537 -15.10 -1.96 2.49
C LEU A 537 -15.63 -2.86 3.61
N ASP A 538 -16.14 -4.03 3.24
CA ASP A 538 -16.49 -5.09 4.19
C ASP A 538 -15.24 -5.86 4.60
N ARG A 539 -14.44 -5.23 5.45
CA ARG A 539 -13.21 -5.80 6.02
C ARG A 539 -12.97 -5.23 7.42
N TRP A 540 -12.16 -5.91 8.21
CA TRP A 540 -11.69 -5.42 9.48
C TRP A 540 -10.92 -4.10 9.32
N GLY A 541 -11.38 -3.05 9.99
CA GLY A 541 -10.84 -1.70 9.87
C GLY A 541 -9.62 -1.40 10.76
N GLY A 542 -9.21 -2.35 11.61
CA GLY A 542 -8.02 -2.22 12.44
C GLY A 542 -8.06 -1.04 13.40
N THR A 543 -6.90 -0.40 13.57
CA THR A 543 -6.69 0.70 14.52
C THR A 543 -7.60 1.90 14.25
N ASN A 544 -7.86 2.24 12.98
CA ASN A 544 -8.74 3.35 12.64
C ASN A 544 -10.20 3.08 13.04
N GLU A 545 -10.70 1.87 12.81
CA GLU A 545 -12.04 1.48 13.24
C GLU A 545 -12.15 1.51 14.76
N LEU A 546 -11.16 0.99 15.47
CA LEU A 546 -11.13 1.03 16.94
C LEU A 546 -11.15 2.47 17.47
N TRP A 547 -10.43 3.39 16.81
CA TRP A 547 -10.49 4.80 17.17
C TRP A 547 -11.85 5.42 16.86
N HIS A 548 -12.50 5.08 15.76
CA HIS A 548 -13.87 5.50 15.48
C HIS A 548 -14.85 4.97 16.53
N ARG A 549 -14.72 3.71 16.94
CA ARG A 549 -15.52 3.13 18.05
C ARG A 549 -15.21 3.80 19.38
N PHE A 550 -13.97 4.19 19.64
CA PHE A 550 -13.59 4.97 20.82
C PHE A 550 -14.30 6.34 20.81
N LEU A 551 -14.31 7.06 19.69
CA LEU A 551 -15.06 8.33 19.55
C LEU A 551 -16.56 8.13 19.76
N ALA A 552 -17.09 7.02 19.26
CA ALA A 552 -18.49 6.67 19.48
C ALA A 552 -18.79 6.39 20.96
N GLN A 553 -17.90 5.76 21.71
CA GLN A 553 -18.02 5.61 23.17
C GLN A 553 -18.02 6.98 23.90
N HIS A 554 -17.54 8.04 23.24
CA HIS A 554 -17.59 9.41 23.74
C HIS A 554 -18.76 10.23 23.13
N GLY A 555 -19.77 9.58 22.57
CA GLY A 555 -21.00 10.22 22.12
C GLY A 555 -20.99 10.80 20.70
N ILE A 556 -19.96 10.51 19.88
CA ILE A 556 -19.89 10.97 18.49
C ILE A 556 -20.40 9.87 17.55
N VAL A 557 -21.33 10.17 16.67
CA VAL A 557 -21.63 9.31 15.52
C VAL A 557 -20.53 9.48 14.48
N VAL A 558 -19.90 8.38 14.05
CA VAL A 558 -18.84 8.42 13.00
C VAL A 558 -19.37 7.71 11.77
N ALA A 559 -19.23 8.34 10.59
CA ALA A 559 -19.64 7.73 9.33
C ALA A 559 -18.60 7.98 8.23
N SER A 560 -18.63 7.14 7.20
CA SER A 560 -17.88 7.34 5.96
C SER A 560 -18.76 7.04 4.76
N VAL A 561 -18.49 7.70 3.64
CA VAL A 561 -19.19 7.49 2.38
C VAL A 561 -18.17 7.49 1.25
N ASP A 562 -18.28 6.52 0.33
CA ASP A 562 -17.51 6.52 -0.92
C ASP A 562 -18.23 7.33 -1.98
N ASN A 563 -17.62 8.42 -2.41
CA ASN A 563 -18.12 9.25 -3.51
C ASN A 563 -17.72 8.67 -4.87
N ARG A 564 -18.28 9.21 -5.95
CA ARG A 564 -17.83 8.93 -7.33
C ARG A 564 -16.35 9.27 -7.50
N GLY A 565 -15.66 8.49 -8.36
CA GLY A 565 -14.23 8.62 -8.62
C GLY A 565 -13.34 7.81 -7.69
N THR A 566 -13.87 7.21 -6.61
CA THR A 566 -13.13 6.24 -5.80
C THR A 566 -12.92 4.93 -6.58
N PRO A 567 -11.90 4.09 -6.24
CA PRO A 567 -11.60 2.85 -6.95
C PRO A 567 -12.57 1.70 -6.66
N SER A 568 -13.79 2.02 -6.18
CA SER A 568 -14.85 1.04 -5.98
C SER A 568 -15.15 0.30 -7.28
N PRO A 569 -15.34 -1.03 -7.27
CA PRO A 569 -15.60 -1.85 -8.46
C PRO A 569 -17.04 -1.66 -8.97
N ARG A 570 -17.35 -0.47 -9.45
CA ARG A 570 -18.66 -0.02 -9.96
C ARG A 570 -18.59 0.40 -11.43
N GLY A 571 -17.62 -0.14 -12.15
CA GLY A 571 -17.41 0.10 -13.56
C GLY A 571 -16.59 1.36 -13.88
N ARG A 572 -16.19 1.48 -15.15
CA ARG A 572 -15.38 2.58 -15.68
C ARG A 572 -16.02 3.95 -15.45
N ALA A 573 -17.31 4.08 -15.71
CA ALA A 573 -18.03 5.35 -15.57
C ALA A 573 -17.97 5.92 -14.13
N TRP A 574 -18.01 5.06 -13.12
CA TRP A 574 -17.83 5.44 -11.73
C TRP A 574 -16.42 5.97 -11.47
N ARG A 575 -15.40 5.18 -11.80
CA ARG A 575 -14.01 5.55 -11.51
C ARG A 575 -13.55 6.78 -12.27
N LYS A 576 -13.88 6.86 -13.56
CA LYS A 576 -13.41 7.94 -14.46
C LYS A 576 -14.17 9.25 -14.30
N SER A 577 -15.29 9.29 -13.56
CA SER A 577 -16.10 10.50 -13.36
C SER A 577 -15.34 11.68 -12.74
N ILE A 578 -14.26 11.40 -12.00
CA ILE A 578 -13.46 12.43 -11.32
C ILE A 578 -12.39 13.08 -12.23
N TYR A 579 -12.20 12.59 -13.45
CA TYR A 579 -11.17 13.12 -14.34
C TYR A 579 -11.30 14.63 -14.55
N GLY A 580 -10.18 15.33 -14.36
CA GLY A 580 -10.13 16.80 -14.42
C GLY A 580 -10.73 17.50 -13.20
N GLN A 581 -11.26 16.79 -12.19
CA GLN A 581 -12.11 17.32 -11.13
C GLN A 581 -11.74 16.83 -9.71
N ILE A 582 -10.48 16.39 -9.46
CA ILE A 582 -10.07 16.06 -8.08
C ILE A 582 -10.37 17.23 -7.15
N GLY A 583 -10.97 16.94 -5.99
CA GLY A 583 -11.37 17.94 -4.99
C GLY A 583 -12.67 18.70 -5.34
N ILE A 584 -13.23 18.57 -6.55
CA ILE A 584 -14.47 19.25 -6.97
C ILE A 584 -15.66 18.29 -6.85
N LEU A 585 -15.71 17.25 -7.68
CA LEU A 585 -16.83 16.29 -7.69
C LEU A 585 -16.96 15.58 -6.34
N ALA A 586 -15.85 15.08 -5.81
CA ALA A 586 -15.86 14.37 -4.54
C ALA A 586 -16.37 15.22 -3.37
N SER A 587 -15.95 16.49 -3.26
CA SER A 587 -16.45 17.37 -2.19
C SER A 587 -17.93 17.72 -2.33
N LYS A 588 -18.44 17.80 -3.57
CA LYS A 588 -19.88 17.95 -3.83
C LYS A 588 -20.65 16.71 -3.38
N ASP A 589 -20.24 15.51 -3.84
CA ASP A 589 -20.89 14.25 -3.47
C ASP A 589 -20.91 14.04 -1.96
N GLN A 590 -19.78 14.32 -1.27
CA GLN A 590 -19.69 14.23 0.20
C GLN A 590 -20.65 15.20 0.90
N ALA A 591 -20.73 16.45 0.45
CA ALA A 591 -21.65 17.43 1.03
C ALA A 591 -23.13 17.05 0.81
N GLU A 592 -23.49 16.57 -0.38
CA GLU A 592 -24.84 16.08 -0.68
C GLU A 592 -25.17 14.82 0.14
N ALA A 593 -24.22 13.91 0.32
CA ALA A 593 -24.38 12.73 1.17
C ALA A 593 -24.68 13.13 2.62
N VAL A 594 -23.91 14.05 3.21
CA VAL A 594 -24.14 14.52 4.58
C VAL A 594 -25.53 15.16 4.72
N ARG A 595 -25.94 16.02 3.78
CA ARG A 595 -27.31 16.57 3.77
C ARG A 595 -28.39 15.49 3.65
N GLY A 596 -28.12 14.44 2.87
CA GLY A 596 -28.98 13.27 2.77
C GLY A 596 -29.10 12.51 4.10
N LEU A 597 -27.99 12.37 4.82
CA LEU A 597 -27.95 11.75 6.15
C LEU A 597 -28.70 12.59 7.19
N GLU A 598 -28.53 13.92 7.21
CA GLU A 598 -29.25 14.84 8.10
C GLU A 598 -30.78 14.74 7.90
N LYS A 599 -31.24 14.65 6.64
CA LYS A 599 -32.65 14.44 6.32
C LYS A 599 -33.20 13.09 6.76
N ARG A 600 -32.35 12.03 6.65
CA ARG A 600 -32.73 10.64 6.97
C ARG A 600 -32.66 10.35 8.47
N TRP A 601 -31.69 10.92 9.17
CA TRP A 601 -31.34 10.60 10.54
C TRP A 601 -31.55 11.83 11.44
N SER A 602 -32.75 11.96 12.00
CA SER A 602 -33.14 13.06 12.89
C SER A 602 -32.26 13.18 14.16
N PHE A 603 -31.46 12.16 14.47
CA PHE A 603 -30.53 12.18 15.57
C PHE A 603 -29.20 12.90 15.26
N ILE A 604 -28.92 13.29 14.01
CA ILE A 604 -27.75 14.11 13.67
C ILE A 604 -28.06 15.58 14.03
N ASP A 605 -27.10 16.19 14.75
CA ASP A 605 -27.15 17.64 14.99
C ASP A 605 -26.46 18.38 13.82
N PRO A 606 -27.18 19.10 12.99
CA PRO A 606 -26.61 19.79 11.83
C PRO A 606 -25.67 20.94 12.19
N LYS A 607 -25.59 21.32 13.48
CA LYS A 607 -24.67 22.32 14.00
C LYS A 607 -23.37 21.73 14.56
N ARG A 608 -23.26 20.41 14.56
CA ARG A 608 -22.11 19.69 15.12
C ARG A 608 -21.61 18.61 14.15
N VAL A 609 -21.35 19.00 12.89
CA VAL A 609 -20.80 18.12 11.86
C VAL A 609 -19.31 18.40 11.69
N GLY A 610 -18.50 17.35 11.83
CA GLY A 610 -17.05 17.38 11.61
C GLY A 610 -16.65 16.50 10.43
N VAL A 611 -15.44 16.73 9.92
CA VAL A 611 -14.80 15.90 8.88
C VAL A 611 -13.34 15.69 9.21
N TRP A 612 -12.83 14.50 8.91
CA TRP A 612 -11.40 14.22 9.04
C TRP A 612 -10.92 13.29 7.93
N GLY A 613 -9.65 13.43 7.58
CA GLY A 613 -8.99 12.55 6.63
C GLY A 613 -7.49 12.76 6.56
N TRP A 614 -6.82 11.83 5.89
CA TRP A 614 -5.38 11.75 5.73
C TRP A 614 -5.01 11.76 4.25
N SER A 615 -3.90 12.43 3.86
CA SER A 615 -3.44 12.49 2.46
C SER A 615 -4.50 13.14 1.57
N GLY A 616 -4.98 12.46 0.52
CA GLY A 616 -6.15 12.88 -0.25
C GLY A 616 -7.36 13.20 0.62
N GLY A 617 -7.61 12.40 1.68
CA GLY A 617 -8.66 12.67 2.66
C GLY A 617 -8.43 13.94 3.47
N GLY A 618 -7.18 14.32 3.74
CA GLY A 618 -6.83 15.60 4.33
C GLY A 618 -7.16 16.76 3.40
N SER A 619 -6.83 16.64 2.12
CA SER A 619 -7.21 17.60 1.07
C SER A 619 -8.73 17.73 0.94
N MET A 620 -9.44 16.58 1.02
CA MET A 620 -10.92 16.55 1.01
C MET A 620 -11.52 17.21 2.25
N SER A 621 -10.94 17.01 3.45
CA SER A 621 -11.39 17.66 4.69
C SER A 621 -11.25 19.18 4.61
N LEU A 622 -10.17 19.68 3.98
CA LEU A 622 -9.98 21.10 3.71
C LEU A 622 -11.02 21.63 2.71
N ASN A 623 -11.23 20.92 1.58
CA ASN A 623 -12.27 21.29 0.61
C ASN A 623 -13.65 21.33 1.27
N ALA A 624 -13.97 20.35 2.14
CA ALA A 624 -15.25 20.28 2.84
C ALA A 624 -15.50 21.52 3.71
N ILE A 625 -14.58 21.85 4.62
CA ILE A 625 -14.78 22.95 5.57
C ILE A 625 -14.69 24.33 4.89
N PHE A 626 -13.90 24.48 3.82
CA PHE A 626 -13.76 25.76 3.12
C PHE A 626 -14.91 26.04 2.15
N ARG A 627 -15.42 25.01 1.45
CA ARG A 627 -16.47 25.16 0.44
C ARG A 627 -17.88 25.12 1.05
N TYR A 628 -18.06 24.35 2.13
CA TYR A 628 -19.35 24.10 2.78
C TYR A 628 -19.29 24.47 4.28
N PRO A 629 -18.91 25.72 4.62
CA PRO A 629 -18.68 26.12 6.02
C PRO A 629 -19.98 26.17 6.85
N ASP A 630 -21.16 26.17 6.21
CA ASP A 630 -22.43 26.08 6.89
C ASP A 630 -22.85 24.63 7.21
N LEU A 631 -22.18 23.63 6.57
CA LEU A 631 -22.38 22.21 6.78
C LEU A 631 -21.34 21.62 7.74
N TYR A 632 -20.06 21.99 7.57
CA TYR A 632 -18.96 21.45 8.38
C TYR A 632 -18.41 22.51 9.33
N GLN A 633 -18.56 22.27 10.65
CA GLN A 633 -18.11 23.19 11.69
C GLN A 633 -16.72 22.84 12.26
N THR A 634 -16.24 21.62 12.02
CA THR A 634 -14.95 21.16 12.53
C THR A 634 -14.24 20.31 11.49
N ALA A 635 -12.95 20.53 11.26
CA ALA A 635 -12.16 19.69 10.38
C ALA A 635 -10.78 19.35 10.97
N VAL A 636 -10.34 18.11 10.72
CA VAL A 636 -8.96 17.67 10.96
C VAL A 636 -8.39 17.23 9.62
N ALA A 637 -7.34 17.91 9.15
CA ALA A 637 -6.64 17.61 7.90
C ALA A 637 -5.22 17.14 8.19
N VAL A 638 -4.91 15.90 7.82
CA VAL A 638 -3.61 15.26 8.11
C VAL A 638 -2.85 15.03 6.80
N ALA A 639 -1.57 15.46 6.73
CA ALA A 639 -0.64 15.19 5.62
C ALA A 639 -1.23 15.46 4.22
N PHE A 640 -1.82 16.62 4.03
CA PHE A 640 -2.65 17.01 2.89
C PHE A 640 -1.91 17.74 1.78
N ILE A 641 -2.49 17.80 0.60
CA ILE A 641 -2.15 18.74 -0.48
C ILE A 641 -3.14 19.91 -0.45
N SER A 642 -2.64 21.14 -0.29
CA SER A 642 -3.45 22.36 -0.29
C SER A 642 -3.60 23.00 -1.67
N ASP A 643 -2.62 22.79 -2.55
CA ASP A 643 -2.58 23.26 -3.94
C ASP A 643 -2.18 22.09 -4.83
N GLN A 644 -3.06 21.68 -5.74
CA GLN A 644 -2.88 20.52 -6.62
C GLN A 644 -1.59 20.60 -7.46
N LYS A 645 -1.04 21.80 -7.68
CA LYS A 645 0.24 22.00 -8.40
C LYS A 645 1.48 21.62 -7.57
N LEU A 646 1.32 21.31 -6.29
CA LEU A 646 2.43 20.91 -5.43
C LEU A 646 2.68 19.40 -5.42
N TYR A 647 1.79 18.63 -6.01
CA TYR A 647 1.93 17.17 -6.07
C TYR A 647 2.71 16.72 -7.31
N ASP A 648 2.99 15.40 -7.41
CA ASP A 648 3.84 14.85 -8.46
C ASP A 648 3.14 14.74 -9.83
N THR A 649 3.96 14.55 -10.86
CA THR A 649 3.51 14.45 -12.25
C THR A 649 2.72 13.19 -12.53
N ILE A 650 3.14 12.02 -12.03
CA ILE A 650 2.54 10.74 -12.42
C ILE A 650 1.12 10.61 -11.88
N TYR A 651 0.90 10.92 -10.59
CA TYR A 651 -0.43 10.90 -9.99
C TYR A 651 -1.31 12.02 -10.54
N GLN A 652 -0.84 13.24 -10.40
CA GLN A 652 -1.71 14.38 -10.61
C GLN A 652 -2.05 14.59 -12.08
N GLU A 653 -1.09 14.42 -12.99
CA GLU A 653 -1.35 14.58 -14.44
C GLU A 653 -2.20 13.42 -14.99
N ARG A 654 -2.14 12.22 -14.40
CA ARG A 654 -3.04 11.09 -14.72
C ARG A 654 -4.49 11.48 -14.55
N TYR A 655 -4.83 12.11 -13.42
CA TYR A 655 -6.21 12.38 -13.06
C TYR A 655 -6.69 13.79 -13.43
N MET A 656 -5.78 14.74 -13.63
CA MET A 656 -6.12 16.15 -13.86
C MET A 656 -5.66 16.69 -15.25
N GLY A 657 -4.85 15.94 -15.99
CA GLY A 657 -4.14 16.43 -17.17
C GLY A 657 -3.06 17.44 -16.77
N LEU A 658 -2.46 18.10 -17.80
CA LEU A 658 -1.48 19.16 -17.57
C LEU A 658 -2.14 20.44 -17.03
N PRO A 659 -1.46 21.23 -16.18
CA PRO A 659 -2.02 22.47 -15.62
C PRO A 659 -2.50 23.48 -16.67
N ASP A 660 -1.76 23.61 -17.77
CA ASP A 660 -2.12 24.54 -18.85
C ASP A 660 -3.35 24.07 -19.63
N GLY A 661 -3.59 22.76 -19.69
CA GLY A 661 -4.78 22.15 -20.30
C GLY A 661 -6.03 22.19 -19.41
N ASN A 662 -5.85 22.29 -18.08
CA ASN A 662 -6.93 22.29 -17.11
C ASN A 662 -6.75 23.31 -15.98
N PRO A 663 -6.52 24.60 -16.26
CA PRO A 663 -6.23 25.62 -15.23
C PRO A 663 -7.37 25.79 -14.23
N ILE A 664 -8.62 25.62 -14.66
CA ILE A 664 -9.83 25.73 -13.81
C ILE A 664 -9.88 24.55 -12.83
N GLY A 665 -9.67 23.31 -13.32
CA GLY A 665 -9.65 22.13 -12.45
C GLY A 665 -8.58 22.20 -11.35
N TYR A 666 -7.37 22.62 -11.73
CA TYR A 666 -6.29 22.83 -10.75
C TYR A 666 -6.59 23.91 -9.73
N ARG A 667 -7.17 25.05 -10.15
CA ARG A 667 -7.60 26.11 -9.24
C ARG A 667 -8.71 25.63 -8.32
N ASP A 668 -9.79 25.11 -8.90
CA ASP A 668 -11.01 24.78 -8.17
C ASP A 668 -10.88 23.47 -7.40
N GLY A 669 -9.97 22.56 -7.77
CA GLY A 669 -9.62 21.37 -7.01
C GLY A 669 -8.74 21.66 -5.78
N SER A 670 -8.03 22.78 -5.76
CA SER A 670 -7.11 23.18 -4.69
C SER A 670 -7.83 23.79 -3.50
N PRO A 671 -7.78 23.19 -2.29
CA PRO A 671 -8.43 23.73 -1.10
C PRO A 671 -8.03 25.16 -0.78
N ILE A 672 -6.76 25.53 -0.97
CA ILE A 672 -6.24 26.87 -0.69
C ILE A 672 -7.00 28.00 -1.40
N THR A 673 -7.59 27.71 -2.55
CA THR A 673 -8.43 28.65 -3.31
C THR A 673 -9.62 29.12 -2.49
N PHE A 674 -10.19 28.26 -1.67
CA PHE A 674 -11.40 28.48 -0.90
C PHE A 674 -11.14 28.78 0.59
N ALA A 675 -9.88 28.98 0.99
CA ALA A 675 -9.47 29.20 2.39
C ALA A 675 -10.21 30.38 3.05
N ALA A 676 -10.65 31.40 2.28
CA ALA A 676 -11.46 32.52 2.77
C ALA A 676 -12.82 32.06 3.35
N GLY A 677 -13.34 30.90 2.91
CA GLY A 677 -14.59 30.33 3.38
C GLY A 677 -14.54 29.72 4.78
N LEU A 678 -13.36 29.57 5.40
CA LEU A 678 -13.24 29.00 6.75
C LEU A 678 -14.06 29.83 7.76
N LYS A 679 -15.03 29.16 8.41
CA LYS A 679 -15.83 29.70 9.51
C LYS A 679 -15.71 28.88 10.79
N GLY A 680 -15.43 27.59 10.66
CA GLY A 680 -15.37 26.61 11.74
C GLY A 680 -13.99 26.41 12.34
N ASN A 681 -13.83 25.34 13.11
CA ASN A 681 -12.60 24.96 13.79
C ASN A 681 -11.76 24.05 12.88
N LEU A 682 -10.50 24.42 12.64
CA LEU A 682 -9.59 23.69 11.77
C LEU A 682 -8.33 23.26 12.54
N LEU A 683 -7.98 21.98 12.46
CA LEU A 683 -6.71 21.44 12.91
C LEU A 683 -5.94 20.92 11.69
N LEU A 684 -4.77 21.50 11.46
CA LEU A 684 -3.79 21.08 10.47
C LEU A 684 -2.74 20.20 11.15
N ILE A 685 -2.43 19.03 10.56
CA ILE A 685 -1.39 18.13 11.07
C ILE A 685 -0.48 17.71 9.91
N HIS A 686 0.85 17.83 10.11
CA HIS A 686 1.78 17.46 9.05
C HIS A 686 3.13 17.01 9.59
N GLY A 687 3.75 16.01 8.95
CA GLY A 687 5.14 15.64 9.17
C GLY A 687 6.09 16.58 8.44
N THR A 688 7.12 17.12 9.11
CA THR A 688 8.08 18.01 8.41
C THR A 688 9.05 17.26 7.50
N GLY A 689 9.13 15.93 7.64
CA GLY A 689 9.89 15.02 6.78
C GLY A 689 9.02 14.28 5.77
N ASP A 690 7.80 14.75 5.50
CA ASP A 690 6.90 14.17 4.51
C ASP A 690 7.49 14.31 3.10
N ASP A 691 7.88 13.19 2.53
CA ASP A 691 8.50 13.08 1.21
C ASP A 691 7.48 12.94 0.08
N ASN A 692 6.21 12.77 0.43
CA ASN A 692 5.09 12.62 -0.50
C ASN A 692 4.27 13.92 -0.62
N CYS A 693 3.43 14.19 0.38
CA CYS A 693 2.72 15.46 0.51
C CYS A 693 3.60 16.45 1.25
N HIS A 694 4.48 17.13 0.55
CA HIS A 694 5.49 17.98 1.18
C HIS A 694 4.92 18.98 2.18
N TYR A 695 5.62 19.20 3.28
CA TYR A 695 5.29 20.20 4.32
C TYR A 695 5.06 21.60 3.75
N GLN A 696 5.67 21.93 2.62
CA GLN A 696 5.41 23.14 1.83
C GLN A 696 3.91 23.37 1.59
N SER A 697 3.15 22.31 1.40
CA SER A 697 1.69 22.39 1.20
C SER A 697 0.99 22.97 2.44
N CYS A 698 1.43 22.56 3.61
CA CYS A 698 0.96 23.08 4.89
C CYS A 698 1.37 24.54 5.10
N GLU A 699 2.64 24.89 4.88
CA GLU A 699 3.15 26.25 5.05
C GLU A 699 2.44 27.26 4.14
N ARG A 700 2.22 26.92 2.87
CA ARG A 700 1.47 27.79 1.93
C ARG A 700 0.03 28.01 2.37
N LEU A 701 -0.63 26.97 2.90
CA LEU A 701 -1.98 27.13 3.43
C LEU A 701 -1.99 28.00 4.70
N ILE A 702 -1.04 27.81 5.60
CA ILE A 702 -0.87 28.64 6.81
C ILE A 702 -0.69 30.10 6.43
N ASP A 703 0.23 30.42 5.51
CA ASP A 703 0.46 31.78 5.03
C ASP A 703 -0.85 32.40 4.46
N ARG A 704 -1.58 31.63 3.67
CA ARG A 704 -2.87 32.05 3.13
C ARG A 704 -3.92 32.33 4.20
N LEU A 705 -4.04 31.46 5.21
CA LEU A 705 -5.00 31.62 6.32
C LEU A 705 -4.62 32.84 7.19
N VAL A 706 -3.34 33.06 7.46
CA VAL A 706 -2.83 34.24 8.17
C VAL A 706 -3.16 35.50 7.39
N ALA A 707 -2.89 35.55 6.10
CA ALA A 707 -3.21 36.71 5.25
C ALA A 707 -4.72 37.02 5.21
N LEU A 708 -5.57 35.99 5.39
CA LEU A 708 -7.04 36.13 5.47
C LEU A 708 -7.55 36.38 6.90
N ASN A 709 -6.67 36.48 7.89
CA ASN A 709 -6.99 36.57 9.31
C ASN A 709 -7.97 35.46 9.77
N LYS A 710 -7.74 34.20 9.33
CA LYS A 710 -8.55 33.04 9.70
C LYS A 710 -7.84 32.26 10.80
N PRO A 711 -8.47 32.04 11.97
CA PRO A 711 -7.88 31.26 13.05
C PRO A 711 -7.86 29.76 12.69
N PHE A 712 -6.82 29.06 13.11
CA PHE A 712 -6.64 27.62 12.98
C PHE A 712 -5.75 27.10 14.10
N SER A 713 -5.75 25.79 14.30
CA SER A 713 -4.76 25.06 15.14
C SER A 713 -3.84 24.26 14.23
N MET A 714 -2.58 24.06 14.69
CA MET A 714 -1.61 23.30 13.92
C MET A 714 -0.75 22.41 14.82
N LEU A 715 -0.39 21.23 14.32
CA LEU A 715 0.57 20.28 14.89
C LEU A 715 1.58 19.86 13.82
N ALA A 716 2.85 20.29 13.99
CA ALA A 716 3.96 19.79 13.18
C ALA A 716 4.63 18.61 13.89
N TYR A 717 4.91 17.54 13.13
CA TYR A 717 5.67 16.38 13.60
C TYR A 717 7.07 16.41 12.98
N PRO A 718 8.10 16.82 13.73
CA PRO A 718 9.46 16.96 13.21
C PRO A 718 9.99 15.65 12.65
N ASN A 719 10.50 15.67 11.42
CA ASN A 719 11.12 14.55 10.67
C ASN A 719 10.24 13.30 10.45
N ARG A 720 8.95 13.33 10.85
CA ARG A 720 8.03 12.23 10.52
C ARG A 720 7.66 12.33 9.06
N THR A 721 7.63 11.15 8.41
CA THR A 721 7.25 11.01 7.00
C THR A 721 5.72 11.07 6.83
N HIS A 722 5.22 10.72 5.64
CA HIS A 722 3.80 10.78 5.31
C HIS A 722 2.88 10.01 6.27
N SER A 723 3.35 8.90 6.84
CA SER A 723 2.56 8.08 7.77
C SER A 723 2.53 8.60 9.21
N ILE A 724 3.36 9.56 9.59
CA ILE A 724 3.48 10.14 10.94
C ILE A 724 3.42 9.06 12.03
N SER A 725 4.23 8.01 11.85
CA SER A 725 4.24 6.84 12.75
C SER A 725 5.61 6.54 13.36
N GLU A 726 6.67 7.14 12.82
CA GLU A 726 8.04 6.87 13.24
C GLU A 726 8.33 7.41 14.64
N GLY A 727 9.11 6.64 15.40
CA GLY A 727 9.55 6.99 16.75
C GLY A 727 8.55 6.64 17.85
N LYS A 728 9.00 6.79 19.08
CA LYS A 728 8.23 6.39 20.26
C LYS A 728 7.00 7.29 20.45
N ASN A 729 5.84 6.69 20.69
CA ASN A 729 4.57 7.33 21.01
C ASN A 729 4.00 8.26 19.91
N THR A 730 4.57 8.31 18.71
CA THR A 730 4.12 9.25 17.67
C THR A 730 2.65 9.04 17.32
N SER A 731 2.24 7.81 16.99
CA SER A 731 0.84 7.49 16.66
C SER A 731 -0.11 7.79 17.83
N ARG A 732 0.26 7.40 19.05
CA ARG A 732 -0.56 7.69 20.24
C ARG A 732 -0.77 9.20 20.42
N HIS A 733 0.31 9.99 20.41
CA HIS A 733 0.26 11.44 20.57
C HIS A 733 -0.59 12.11 19.48
N LEU A 734 -0.48 11.63 18.24
CA LEU A 734 -1.27 12.10 17.11
C LEU A 734 -2.78 11.91 17.37
N TYR A 735 -3.18 10.67 17.66
CA TYR A 735 -4.59 10.35 17.87
C TYR A 735 -5.15 10.96 19.17
N GLU A 736 -4.35 11.10 20.23
CA GLU A 736 -4.73 11.85 21.45
C GLU A 736 -5.01 13.33 21.15
N SER A 737 -4.17 13.95 20.30
CA SER A 737 -4.31 15.36 19.92
C SER A 737 -5.55 15.58 19.03
N MET A 738 -5.76 14.69 18.06
CA MET A 738 -6.97 14.71 17.22
C MET A 738 -8.24 14.53 18.07
N THR A 739 -8.23 13.55 18.97
CA THR A 739 -9.34 13.26 19.87
C THR A 739 -9.69 14.47 20.74
N ARG A 740 -8.69 15.09 21.38
CA ARG A 740 -8.88 16.27 22.21
C ARG A 740 -9.52 17.40 21.41
N PHE A 741 -9.02 17.67 20.22
CA PHE A 741 -9.57 18.71 19.35
C PHE A 741 -11.03 18.43 18.94
N LEU A 742 -11.34 17.18 18.55
CA LEU A 742 -12.70 16.79 18.17
C LEU A 742 -13.68 16.88 19.34
N LEU A 743 -13.33 16.36 20.51
CA LEU A 743 -14.18 16.42 21.70
C LEU A 743 -14.46 17.86 22.15
N GLN A 744 -13.45 18.75 22.07
CA GLN A 744 -13.63 20.16 22.42
C GLN A 744 -14.55 20.92 21.48
N ASN A 745 -14.55 20.60 20.18
CA ASN A 745 -15.23 21.34 19.16
C ASN A 745 -16.58 20.74 18.72
N LEU A 746 -16.74 19.42 18.77
CA LEU A 746 -18.01 18.75 18.51
C LEU A 746 -18.90 18.66 19.76
N LYS A 747 -18.33 18.72 20.95
CA LYS A 747 -19.06 18.73 22.25
C LYS A 747 -20.13 17.63 22.30
N PRO A 748 -19.75 16.35 22.29
CA PRO A 748 -20.65 15.21 22.30
C PRO A 748 -21.53 15.14 23.56
#